data_1345e789a768519641b1ad743d47552c
#
_entry.id   1345e789a768519641b1ad743d47552c
#
_cell.length_a   1.000
_cell.length_b   1.000
_cell.length_c   1.000
_cell.angle_alpha   90.00
_cell.angle_beta   90.00
_cell.angle_gamma   90.00
#
_symmetry.space_group_name_H-M   'P 1'
#
loop_
_entity.id
_entity.type
_entity.pdbx_description
1 polymer ?
#
loop_
_entity_poly.entity_id
_entity_poly.type
_entity_poly.pdbx_seq_one_letter_code
_entity_poly.pdbx_strand_id
1 'polypeptide(L)'
;MIFMSFQPFTTASQSFAPVQETVEGGVYLRLSEQGVILGNGYFSRTYQTMGGRLSAGGILNRRVDGAAAEYLPGEASQEFILRFVSGRKRAALSAGDLTIDSLSYADVSGGKALCISFQPSAVLGLPVTVRLVAVLKEQDHFLREYIEVSVPEQQADSLTLDSIDLLSFHVQQGQKTWSRPEMEPANISGFHMGLGQPVYLGSLFLGCEFPAADTRIEEHTARTRYYSGKSFSHLKKTDGVFLSWPAVLGAARSDDREVLQSDFFCYIETVSTKTEFRKQYNSWYDHMLDITSENIVGSFYEIEKGLTQHGVAPMDAYVVDDGWNDYSKGFWCFNEKFPQELYPSAALAKKFASHFGLWLGPRGGYTMDTPRFAKHIQKAGNGFRNPKSKDICVAAPVYQQGVKKLFLDFMQRFDLNYWKLDGFALRPCPKKRHGHMTGGEHDMYFTTELWENWTDIFTEMRRQREEQGKSLWINFTCYVNPSPWFLQWVNSIWMQNSGDHSFQIPSKGGSKQDSDVDRMMTYRDDRYFDFVYTRELQFPLAHLYNHDPIYGNTVKSPRTKQTIQATTEEFRNYLYQLAARGTSFWELYFSFHMLDEEKWEICAEVLRWAEAHFHILRNAKLIGKTPAGGDVYGYSAWDGAEGIVSLRNPANFQQEYEITLNRLIGVKEDAADMGCTQVLPYAAKPDGKAYRYGDGVKLTLAPHEVRILRFGAPDRQAARLHVAKAAAGNAVSLCFDKRVSTEGARVLLNGVQAKLTLCADYHTVIAACQEAFKPYEAVQIEAALTDCAGNAVKETAQVVYYPDDLIFRADARPGAVLAERGIEGEGDFTLAFPLSTEDADAVLLAQDGAFTAAVDVDGTLRFTVGSVCVASTKPVNDGKRRSVTALREKNGMLKLYLDGALDASAYCAEAINEALPAGEVRAEKLPGGTVRLINRALAFDEIAK
;
A
#
# COMPACT_ATOMS: atom_id res chain seq x y z
N MET A 1 2.43 7.76 -14.78
CA MET A 1 1.52 6.73 -15.34
C MET A 1 0.12 7.31 -15.14
N ILE A 2 -0.57 7.62 -16.23
CA ILE A 2 -1.89 8.29 -16.21
C ILE A 2 -2.88 7.30 -15.59
N PHE A 3 -3.49 7.66 -14.46
CA PHE A 3 -4.64 6.95 -13.94
C PHE A 3 -5.75 7.02 -14.98
N MET A 4 -5.91 5.96 -15.73
CA MET A 4 -7.10 5.77 -16.51
C MET A 4 -8.22 5.31 -15.55
N SER A 5 -8.88 6.25 -14.85
CA SER A 5 -10.29 6.04 -14.61
C SER A 5 -10.87 5.62 -15.98
N PHE A 6 -11.67 4.56 -16.02
CA PHE A 6 -12.33 4.14 -17.26
C PHE A 6 -12.88 5.40 -17.93
N GLN A 7 -12.24 5.79 -19.04
CA GLN A 7 -12.80 6.82 -19.92
C GLN A 7 -13.76 6.10 -20.84
N PRO A 8 -15.07 6.23 -20.63
CA PRO A 8 -16.03 5.65 -21.53
C PRO A 8 -15.77 6.21 -22.94
N PHE A 9 -15.89 5.35 -23.94
CA PHE A 9 -15.84 5.81 -25.32
C PHE A 9 -17.07 6.66 -25.56
N THR A 10 -16.89 7.97 -25.49
CA THR A 10 -17.98 8.88 -25.83
C THR A 10 -18.14 8.92 -27.33
N THR A 11 -19.38 8.82 -27.76
CA THR A 11 -19.79 8.77 -29.18
C THR A 11 -19.49 10.03 -29.96
N ALA A 12 -19.13 11.12 -29.36
CA ALA A 12 -18.82 12.37 -30.03
C ALA A 12 -17.44 12.42 -30.72
N SER A 13 -16.51 11.55 -30.32
CA SER A 13 -15.11 11.61 -30.80
C SER A 13 -14.64 10.37 -31.61
N GLN A 14 -15.42 9.30 -31.69
CA GLN A 14 -15.05 8.08 -32.44
C GLN A 14 -16.05 7.74 -33.55
N SER A 15 -15.53 7.50 -34.73
CA SER A 15 -16.32 6.93 -35.83
C SER A 15 -16.44 5.42 -35.67
N PHE A 16 -17.66 4.93 -35.51
CA PHE A 16 -17.96 3.50 -35.54
C PHE A 16 -18.21 3.04 -36.97
N ALA A 17 -17.59 1.94 -37.39
CA ALA A 17 -17.80 1.29 -38.67
C ALA A 17 -18.84 0.17 -38.50
N PRO A 18 -19.74 -0.05 -39.52
CA PRO A 18 -20.68 -1.17 -39.47
C PRO A 18 -19.97 -2.52 -39.42
N VAL A 19 -20.46 -3.43 -38.59
CA VAL A 19 -20.02 -4.83 -38.56
C VAL A 19 -20.75 -5.55 -39.71
N GLN A 20 -20.07 -5.72 -40.85
CA GLN A 20 -20.64 -6.37 -42.06
C GLN A 20 -20.13 -7.79 -42.29
N GLU A 21 -18.90 -8.07 -41.83
CA GLU A 21 -18.22 -9.36 -41.99
C GLU A 21 -17.33 -9.63 -40.76
N THR A 22 -16.53 -10.71 -40.82
CA THR A 22 -15.55 -11.01 -39.79
C THR A 22 -14.42 -9.97 -39.81
N VAL A 23 -14.19 -9.32 -38.66
CA VAL A 23 -13.06 -8.43 -38.42
C VAL A 23 -12.05 -9.18 -37.58
N GLU A 24 -10.89 -9.51 -38.12
CA GLU A 24 -9.84 -10.29 -37.43
C GLU A 24 -8.81 -9.36 -36.78
N GLY A 25 -8.00 -9.96 -35.90
CA GLY A 25 -6.92 -9.33 -35.12
C GLY A 25 -6.77 -10.06 -33.81
N GLY A 26 -5.96 -9.54 -32.88
CA GLY A 26 -5.87 -10.09 -31.50
C GLY A 26 -7.19 -10.09 -30.78
N VAL A 27 -8.04 -9.06 -31.01
CA VAL A 27 -9.46 -9.08 -30.70
C VAL A 27 -10.25 -9.16 -32.01
N TYR A 28 -11.21 -10.06 -32.10
CA TYR A 28 -12.02 -10.30 -33.30
C TYR A 28 -13.51 -10.06 -33.04
N LEU A 29 -14.20 -9.67 -34.14
CA LEU A 29 -15.65 -9.61 -34.25
C LEU A 29 -16.09 -10.53 -35.36
N ARG A 30 -17.07 -11.40 -35.13
CA ARG A 30 -17.63 -12.31 -36.15
C ARG A 30 -19.15 -12.22 -36.15
N LEU A 31 -19.73 -11.99 -37.30
CA LEU A 31 -21.15 -12.14 -37.51
C LEU A 31 -21.49 -13.64 -37.72
N SER A 32 -22.56 -14.08 -37.12
CA SER A 32 -23.14 -15.42 -37.31
C SER A 32 -24.65 -15.30 -37.54
N GLU A 33 -25.30 -16.40 -37.94
CA GLU A 33 -26.77 -16.47 -38.03
C GLU A 33 -27.48 -16.18 -36.71
N GLN A 34 -26.78 -16.39 -35.60
CA GLN A 34 -27.32 -16.19 -34.26
C GLN A 34 -27.07 -14.80 -33.67
N GLY A 35 -26.09 -14.06 -34.23
CA GLY A 35 -25.73 -12.75 -33.73
C GLY A 35 -24.27 -12.37 -33.97
N VAL A 36 -23.71 -11.50 -33.12
CA VAL A 36 -22.31 -11.05 -33.16
C VAL A 36 -21.49 -11.64 -32.03
N ILE A 37 -20.29 -12.11 -32.35
CA ILE A 37 -19.31 -12.65 -31.40
C ILE A 37 -18.16 -11.66 -31.27
N LEU A 38 -17.88 -11.23 -30.04
CA LEU A 38 -16.68 -10.46 -29.66
C LEU A 38 -15.77 -11.40 -28.86
N GLY A 39 -14.50 -11.55 -29.30
CA GLY A 39 -13.59 -12.50 -28.64
C GLY A 39 -12.12 -12.15 -28.80
N ASN A 40 -11.29 -12.81 -28.00
CA ASN A 40 -9.84 -12.79 -28.06
C ASN A 40 -9.27 -14.21 -27.77
N GLY A 41 -7.98 -14.31 -27.47
CA GLY A 41 -7.32 -15.58 -27.14
C GLY A 41 -7.83 -16.22 -25.83
N TYR A 42 -8.41 -15.47 -24.92
CA TYR A 42 -8.81 -15.95 -23.58
C TYR A 42 -10.27 -16.39 -23.51
N PHE A 43 -11.18 -15.66 -24.17
CA PHE A 43 -12.60 -16.01 -24.19
C PHE A 43 -13.35 -15.31 -25.34
N SER A 44 -14.63 -15.68 -25.52
CA SER A 44 -15.53 -14.96 -26.42
C SER A 44 -16.94 -14.87 -25.86
N ARG A 45 -17.60 -13.80 -26.22
CA ARG A 45 -18.97 -13.45 -25.87
C ARG A 45 -19.83 -13.40 -27.11
N THR A 46 -20.96 -14.10 -27.11
CA THR A 46 -21.97 -14.02 -28.17
C THR A 46 -23.10 -13.09 -27.73
N TYR A 47 -23.44 -12.12 -28.56
CA TYR A 47 -24.64 -11.29 -28.43
C TYR A 47 -25.66 -11.79 -29.44
N GLN A 48 -26.73 -12.43 -28.97
CA GLN A 48 -27.74 -12.97 -29.88
C GLN A 48 -28.65 -11.84 -30.40
N THR A 49 -28.81 -11.77 -31.71
CA THR A 49 -29.55 -10.70 -32.36
C THR A 49 -30.73 -11.22 -33.22
N MET A 50 -31.21 -12.41 -32.89
CA MET A 50 -32.30 -13.05 -33.63
C MET A 50 -33.60 -12.23 -33.59
N GLY A 51 -34.26 -12.10 -34.71
CA GLY A 51 -35.49 -11.33 -34.82
C GLY A 51 -35.33 -9.83 -34.60
N GLY A 52 -34.08 -9.29 -34.73
CA GLY A 52 -33.77 -7.86 -34.52
C GLY A 52 -33.83 -7.43 -33.07
N ARG A 53 -33.75 -8.37 -32.13
CA ARG A 53 -33.75 -8.11 -30.67
C ARG A 53 -32.51 -8.71 -30.03
N LEU A 54 -32.04 -8.05 -28.94
CA LEU A 54 -30.86 -8.50 -28.24
C LEU A 54 -31.24 -9.45 -27.10
N SER A 55 -30.58 -10.60 -27.02
CA SER A 55 -30.58 -11.48 -25.87
C SER A 55 -29.20 -11.98 -25.53
N ALA A 56 -29.03 -12.43 -24.28
CA ALA A 56 -27.78 -12.94 -23.77
C ALA A 56 -27.41 -14.26 -24.45
N GLY A 57 -26.27 -14.28 -25.13
CA GLY A 57 -25.72 -15.46 -25.81
C GLY A 57 -24.65 -16.18 -25.01
N GLY A 58 -24.04 -17.18 -25.61
CA GLY A 58 -22.99 -18.00 -24.99
C GLY A 58 -21.73 -17.26 -24.66
N ILE A 59 -21.02 -17.73 -23.66
CA ILE A 59 -19.69 -17.31 -23.26
C ILE A 59 -18.79 -18.53 -23.34
N LEU A 60 -17.72 -18.46 -24.14
CA LEU A 60 -16.72 -19.53 -24.24
C LEU A 60 -15.45 -19.10 -23.52
N ASN A 61 -15.16 -19.74 -22.40
CA ASN A 61 -13.93 -19.54 -21.63
C ASN A 61 -12.85 -20.52 -22.12
N ARG A 62 -11.76 -20.01 -22.67
CA ARG A 62 -10.60 -20.78 -23.18
C ARG A 62 -9.46 -20.90 -22.18
N ARG A 63 -9.60 -20.32 -21.01
CA ARG A 63 -8.56 -20.35 -19.96
C ARG A 63 -8.65 -21.58 -19.06
N VAL A 64 -9.78 -22.30 -19.09
CA VAL A 64 -9.97 -23.47 -18.23
C VAL A 64 -8.97 -24.57 -18.62
N ASP A 65 -8.33 -25.14 -17.62
CA ASP A 65 -7.35 -26.19 -17.80
C ASP A 65 -7.96 -27.42 -18.50
N GLY A 66 -7.33 -27.85 -19.58
CA GLY A 66 -7.67 -29.06 -20.35
C GLY A 66 -8.69 -28.89 -21.46
N ALA A 67 -9.73 -28.11 -21.33
CA ALA A 67 -10.71 -27.85 -22.38
C ALA A 67 -11.48 -26.54 -22.15
N ALA A 68 -11.81 -25.85 -23.25
CA ALA A 68 -12.64 -24.65 -23.17
C ALA A 68 -13.99 -24.97 -22.53
N ALA A 69 -14.42 -24.13 -21.60
CA ALA A 69 -15.72 -24.24 -20.93
C ALA A 69 -16.73 -23.27 -21.56
N GLU A 70 -17.87 -23.80 -21.99
CA GLU A 70 -18.98 -23.01 -22.50
C GLU A 70 -19.98 -22.73 -21.39
N TYR A 71 -20.35 -21.49 -21.22
CA TYR A 71 -21.43 -21.03 -20.37
C TYR A 71 -22.58 -20.52 -21.24
N LEU A 72 -23.76 -21.12 -21.09
CA LEU A 72 -24.98 -20.69 -21.78
C LEU A 72 -25.92 -20.04 -20.76
N PRO A 73 -26.14 -18.71 -20.83
CA PRO A 73 -27.17 -18.07 -20.03
C PRO A 73 -28.56 -18.70 -20.29
N GLY A 74 -29.36 -18.84 -19.24
CA GLY A 74 -30.74 -19.35 -19.41
C GLY A 74 -31.58 -18.41 -20.30
N GLU A 75 -32.66 -18.94 -20.91
CA GLU A 75 -33.52 -18.17 -21.85
C GLU A 75 -34.10 -16.87 -21.29
N ALA A 76 -34.29 -16.78 -19.96
CA ALA A 76 -34.77 -15.57 -19.28
C ALA A 76 -33.70 -14.49 -19.11
N SER A 77 -32.45 -14.73 -19.54
CA SER A 77 -31.30 -13.82 -19.34
C SER A 77 -31.42 -12.58 -20.22
N GLN A 78 -31.05 -11.44 -19.65
CA GLN A 78 -31.04 -10.15 -20.30
C GLN A 78 -29.63 -9.54 -20.21
N GLU A 79 -29.18 -8.83 -21.24
CA GLU A 79 -27.94 -8.07 -21.14
C GLU A 79 -28.07 -6.91 -20.16
N PHE A 80 -29.22 -6.24 -20.17
CA PHE A 80 -29.53 -5.20 -19.22
C PHE A 80 -31.02 -5.04 -18.98
N ILE A 81 -31.37 -4.39 -17.86
CA ILE A 81 -32.73 -3.94 -17.54
C ILE A 81 -32.65 -2.53 -16.98
N LEU A 82 -33.30 -1.58 -17.65
CA LEU A 82 -33.43 -0.20 -17.20
C LEU A 82 -34.76 -0.01 -16.50
N ARG A 83 -34.78 0.55 -15.30
CA ARG A 83 -36.01 0.87 -14.58
C ARG A 83 -36.22 2.36 -14.49
N PHE A 84 -37.43 2.79 -14.81
CA PHE A 84 -37.82 4.19 -14.87
C PHE A 84 -39.01 4.51 -14.01
N VAL A 85 -39.04 5.74 -13.52
CA VAL A 85 -40.17 6.30 -12.77
C VAL A 85 -40.57 7.68 -13.35
N SER A 86 -41.83 7.93 -13.53
CA SER A 86 -42.42 9.24 -13.85
C SER A 86 -43.64 9.47 -12.98
N GLY A 87 -43.56 10.32 -12.00
CA GLY A 87 -44.56 10.51 -10.97
C GLY A 87 -44.81 9.25 -10.16
N ARG A 88 -46.01 8.63 -10.31
CA ARG A 88 -46.37 7.34 -9.67
C ARG A 88 -46.24 6.14 -10.60
N LYS A 89 -45.97 6.38 -11.89
CA LYS A 89 -45.83 5.31 -12.87
C LYS A 89 -44.43 4.72 -12.85
N ARG A 90 -44.35 3.42 -13.05
CA ARG A 90 -43.06 2.70 -13.18
C ARG A 90 -43.05 1.92 -14.46
N ALA A 91 -41.92 1.75 -15.08
CA ALA A 91 -41.67 0.92 -16.24
C ALA A 91 -40.30 0.28 -16.16
N ALA A 92 -40.16 -0.89 -16.73
CA ALA A 92 -38.90 -1.54 -17.00
C ALA A 92 -38.72 -1.67 -18.51
N LEU A 93 -37.50 -1.56 -18.99
CA LEU A 93 -37.12 -1.74 -20.38
C LEU A 93 -35.90 -2.66 -20.41
N SER A 94 -36.10 -3.88 -20.89
CA SER A 94 -35.03 -4.85 -21.03
C SER A 94 -34.40 -4.78 -22.43
N ALA A 95 -33.24 -5.38 -22.57
CA ALA A 95 -32.58 -5.50 -23.87
C ALA A 95 -33.45 -6.19 -24.90
N GLY A 96 -34.23 -7.21 -24.48
CA GLY A 96 -35.15 -7.95 -25.33
C GLY A 96 -36.42 -7.18 -25.74
N ASP A 97 -36.77 -6.07 -25.09
CA ASP A 97 -37.88 -5.20 -25.50
C ASP A 97 -37.53 -4.26 -26.63
N LEU A 98 -36.24 -4.04 -26.86
CA LEU A 98 -35.70 -3.07 -27.81
C LEU A 98 -35.42 -3.68 -29.17
N THR A 99 -35.72 -2.92 -30.25
CA THR A 99 -35.39 -3.30 -31.63
C THR A 99 -33.97 -2.77 -31.95
N ILE A 100 -33.08 -3.64 -32.41
CA ILE A 100 -31.73 -3.26 -32.83
C ILE A 100 -31.86 -2.39 -34.11
N ASP A 101 -31.17 -1.25 -34.07
CA ASP A 101 -31.04 -0.35 -35.18
C ASP A 101 -29.77 -0.67 -35.99
N SER A 102 -28.63 -0.81 -35.32
CA SER A 102 -27.35 -1.09 -35.96
C SER A 102 -26.36 -1.82 -35.04
N LEU A 103 -25.47 -2.56 -35.70
CA LEU A 103 -24.28 -3.16 -35.09
C LEU A 103 -23.03 -2.46 -35.70
N SER A 104 -22.20 -1.88 -34.86
CA SER A 104 -21.03 -1.18 -35.28
C SER A 104 -19.85 -1.42 -34.30
N TYR A 105 -18.63 -1.10 -34.73
CA TYR A 105 -17.43 -1.27 -33.91
C TYR A 105 -16.46 -0.11 -34.10
N ALA A 106 -15.58 0.04 -33.13
CA ALA A 106 -14.41 0.93 -33.24
C ALA A 106 -13.16 0.21 -32.73
N ASP A 107 -12.01 0.50 -33.34
CA ASP A 107 -10.74 0.11 -32.76
C ASP A 107 -10.40 1.03 -31.61
N VAL A 108 -9.93 0.40 -30.50
CA VAL A 108 -9.53 1.07 -29.30
C VAL A 108 -8.10 0.67 -28.94
N SER A 109 -7.45 1.40 -28.05
CA SER A 109 -6.08 1.08 -27.64
C SER A 109 -5.97 -0.36 -27.13
N GLY A 110 -5.32 -1.21 -27.91
CA GLY A 110 -5.10 -2.63 -27.62
C GLY A 110 -6.33 -3.52 -27.76
N GLY A 111 -7.40 -3.10 -28.46
CA GLY A 111 -8.62 -3.91 -28.58
C GLY A 111 -9.70 -3.33 -29.48
N LYS A 112 -10.94 -3.76 -29.22
CA LYS A 112 -12.13 -3.34 -29.96
C LYS A 112 -13.29 -3.00 -29.03
N ALA A 113 -14.10 -2.02 -29.46
CA ALA A 113 -15.39 -1.69 -28.87
C ALA A 113 -16.51 -2.10 -29.84
N LEU A 114 -17.39 -3.00 -29.43
CA LEU A 114 -18.65 -3.32 -30.11
C LEU A 114 -19.73 -2.36 -29.62
N CYS A 115 -20.47 -1.74 -30.51
CA CYS A 115 -21.60 -0.88 -30.21
C CYS A 115 -22.88 -1.45 -30.81
N ILE A 116 -23.88 -1.75 -29.97
CA ILE A 116 -25.23 -2.17 -30.36
C ILE A 116 -26.17 -1.00 -30.12
N SER A 117 -26.66 -0.38 -31.19
CA SER A 117 -27.60 0.74 -31.11
C SER A 117 -29.02 0.24 -31.25
N PHE A 118 -29.92 0.83 -30.49
CA PHE A 118 -31.36 0.47 -30.56
C PHE A 118 -32.20 1.62 -31.11
N GLN A 119 -33.30 1.29 -31.75
CA GLN A 119 -34.30 2.27 -32.16
C GLN A 119 -34.90 2.97 -30.91
N PRO A 120 -35.20 4.28 -30.98
CA PRO A 120 -35.83 4.99 -29.86
C PRO A 120 -37.13 4.29 -29.41
N SER A 121 -37.23 4.06 -28.10
CA SER A 121 -38.39 3.39 -27.49
C SER A 121 -39.17 4.36 -26.62
N ALA A 122 -40.52 4.21 -26.61
CA ALA A 122 -41.37 5.04 -25.75
C ALA A 122 -41.47 4.42 -24.35
N VAL A 123 -40.91 5.08 -23.36
CA VAL A 123 -40.99 4.71 -21.94
C VAL A 123 -41.87 5.69 -21.20
N LEU A 124 -42.98 5.21 -20.67
CA LEU A 124 -44.01 6.07 -19.99
C LEU A 124 -44.48 7.24 -20.86
N GLY A 125 -44.45 7.07 -22.18
CA GLY A 125 -44.83 8.07 -23.16
C GLY A 125 -43.69 9.04 -23.56
N LEU A 126 -42.48 8.80 -23.10
CA LEU A 126 -41.32 9.63 -23.39
C LEU A 126 -40.28 8.84 -24.20
N PRO A 127 -39.67 9.40 -25.27
CA PRO A 127 -38.69 8.72 -26.08
C PRO A 127 -37.37 8.54 -25.31
N VAL A 128 -36.83 7.33 -25.31
CA VAL A 128 -35.54 6.95 -24.73
C VAL A 128 -34.71 6.29 -25.80
N THR A 129 -33.49 6.76 -25.98
CA THR A 129 -32.49 6.12 -26.84
C THR A 129 -31.45 5.39 -26.01
N VAL A 130 -31.15 4.16 -26.40
CA VAL A 130 -30.22 3.28 -25.67
C VAL A 130 -29.15 2.76 -26.62
N ARG A 131 -27.93 2.60 -26.12
CA ARG A 131 -26.84 1.85 -26.76
C ARG A 131 -26.13 0.99 -25.74
N LEU A 132 -25.76 -0.23 -26.12
CA LEU A 132 -24.87 -1.09 -25.38
C LEU A 132 -23.46 -0.99 -26.00
N VAL A 133 -22.46 -0.73 -25.21
CA VAL A 133 -21.05 -0.73 -25.64
C VAL A 133 -20.27 -1.77 -24.86
N ALA A 134 -19.64 -2.70 -25.58
CA ALA A 134 -18.81 -3.76 -25.02
C ALA A 134 -17.35 -3.61 -25.48
N VAL A 135 -16.44 -3.52 -24.55
CA VAL A 135 -15.00 -3.27 -24.82
C VAL A 135 -14.19 -4.49 -24.39
N LEU A 136 -13.40 -5.04 -25.34
CA LEU A 136 -12.48 -6.14 -25.08
C LEU A 136 -11.10 -5.77 -25.61
N LYS A 137 -10.05 -6.02 -24.79
CA LYS A 137 -8.66 -5.85 -25.20
C LYS A 137 -7.98 -7.20 -25.44
N GLU A 138 -6.93 -7.20 -26.24
CA GLU A 138 -6.22 -8.42 -26.64
C GLU A 138 -5.64 -9.19 -25.45
N GLN A 139 -5.09 -8.48 -24.46
CA GLN A 139 -4.44 -9.07 -23.30
C GLN A 139 -5.38 -9.27 -22.09
N ASP A 140 -6.65 -8.83 -22.20
CA ASP A 140 -7.59 -8.90 -21.09
C ASP A 140 -8.32 -10.25 -21.10
N HIS A 141 -8.39 -10.88 -19.93
CA HIS A 141 -9.27 -12.05 -19.69
C HIS A 141 -10.67 -11.65 -19.22
N PHE A 142 -11.05 -10.40 -19.46
CA PHE A 142 -12.34 -9.81 -19.09
C PHE A 142 -12.75 -8.77 -20.14
N LEU A 143 -14.06 -8.58 -20.26
CA LEU A 143 -14.64 -7.48 -21.02
C LEU A 143 -15.39 -6.52 -20.11
N ARG A 144 -15.54 -5.28 -20.56
CA ARG A 144 -16.37 -4.27 -19.91
C ARG A 144 -17.57 -3.95 -20.76
N GLU A 145 -18.74 -3.88 -20.14
CA GLU A 145 -19.98 -3.43 -20.76
C GLU A 145 -20.56 -2.23 -20.04
N TYR A 146 -21.05 -1.27 -20.78
CA TYR A 146 -21.78 -0.13 -20.24
C TYR A 146 -22.93 0.27 -21.17
N ILE A 147 -23.91 0.97 -20.59
CA ILE A 147 -25.10 1.45 -21.30
C ILE A 147 -25.01 2.96 -21.43
N GLU A 148 -25.29 3.45 -22.63
CA GLU A 148 -25.53 4.85 -22.92
C GLU A 148 -27.03 5.09 -23.03
N VAL A 149 -27.54 6.09 -22.28
CA VAL A 149 -28.97 6.44 -22.29
C VAL A 149 -29.13 7.92 -22.52
N SER A 150 -29.98 8.30 -23.46
CA SER A 150 -30.37 9.69 -23.67
C SER A 150 -31.89 9.84 -23.76
N VAL A 151 -32.35 11.01 -23.29
CA VAL A 151 -33.72 11.49 -23.44
C VAL A 151 -33.67 12.93 -23.93
N PRO A 152 -34.67 13.44 -24.66
CA PRO A 152 -34.72 14.82 -25.07
C PRO A 152 -34.65 15.77 -23.85
N GLU A 153 -33.85 16.83 -23.95
CA GLU A 153 -33.56 17.75 -22.84
C GLU A 153 -34.83 18.34 -22.22
N GLN A 154 -35.80 18.67 -23.04
CA GLN A 154 -37.08 19.24 -22.61
C GLN A 154 -37.90 18.27 -21.71
N GLN A 155 -37.54 17.01 -21.72
CA GLN A 155 -38.23 15.93 -20.97
C GLN A 155 -37.37 15.31 -19.87
N ALA A 156 -36.14 15.77 -19.70
CA ALA A 156 -35.15 15.24 -18.77
C ALA A 156 -35.61 15.25 -17.30
N ASP A 157 -36.39 16.26 -16.90
CA ASP A 157 -36.97 16.35 -15.55
C ASP A 157 -38.13 15.40 -15.30
N SER A 158 -38.81 14.98 -16.38
CA SER A 158 -40.04 14.18 -16.29
C SER A 158 -39.78 12.69 -16.14
N LEU A 159 -38.57 12.23 -16.42
CA LEU A 159 -38.20 10.81 -16.35
C LEU A 159 -37.03 10.61 -15.37
N THR A 160 -37.25 9.77 -14.41
CA THR A 160 -36.24 9.35 -13.41
C THR A 160 -35.70 7.98 -13.79
N LEU A 161 -34.38 7.82 -13.83
CA LEU A 161 -33.72 6.53 -13.90
C LEU A 161 -33.61 5.98 -12.46
N ASP A 162 -34.40 4.95 -12.17
CA ASP A 162 -34.46 4.33 -10.85
C ASP A 162 -33.22 3.46 -10.60
N SER A 163 -33.01 2.49 -11.47
CA SER A 163 -31.89 1.56 -11.42
C SER A 163 -31.56 0.95 -12.78
N ILE A 164 -30.35 0.39 -12.89
CA ILE A 164 -29.89 -0.37 -14.05
C ILE A 164 -29.39 -1.72 -13.55
N ASP A 165 -29.90 -2.81 -14.12
CA ASP A 165 -29.26 -4.12 -14.01
C ASP A 165 -28.40 -4.33 -15.26
N LEU A 166 -27.17 -4.75 -15.10
CA LEU A 166 -26.25 -5.17 -16.14
C LEU A 166 -25.93 -6.66 -15.96
N LEU A 167 -25.64 -7.38 -17.02
CA LEU A 167 -25.30 -8.81 -16.99
C LEU A 167 -26.32 -9.62 -16.16
N SER A 168 -27.62 -9.47 -16.48
CA SER A 168 -28.70 -10.12 -15.77
C SER A 168 -28.89 -11.55 -16.29
N PHE A 169 -28.17 -12.54 -15.75
CA PHE A 169 -28.10 -13.90 -16.25
C PHE A 169 -28.85 -14.87 -15.38
N HIS A 170 -29.79 -15.60 -15.98
CA HIS A 170 -30.50 -16.70 -15.30
C HIS A 170 -29.54 -17.89 -15.11
N VAL A 171 -29.35 -18.29 -13.85
CA VAL A 171 -28.46 -19.39 -13.45
C VAL A 171 -29.16 -20.73 -13.69
N GLN A 172 -28.53 -21.61 -14.46
CA GLN A 172 -29.06 -22.92 -14.76
C GLN A 172 -28.94 -23.89 -13.57
N GLN A 173 -29.83 -24.87 -13.49
CA GLN A 173 -29.80 -25.88 -12.44
C GLN A 173 -28.47 -26.67 -12.49
N GLY A 174 -27.82 -26.86 -11.34
CA GLY A 174 -26.56 -27.61 -11.21
C GLY A 174 -25.31 -26.80 -11.51
N GLN A 175 -25.43 -25.52 -11.87
CA GLN A 175 -24.32 -24.66 -12.09
C GLN A 175 -23.64 -24.23 -10.77
N LYS A 176 -22.34 -24.38 -10.66
CA LYS A 176 -21.57 -23.93 -9.50
C LYS A 176 -21.58 -22.41 -9.44
N THR A 177 -22.00 -21.86 -8.32
CA THR A 177 -22.13 -20.41 -8.13
C THR A 177 -21.63 -19.97 -6.78
N TRP A 178 -21.21 -18.71 -6.70
CA TRP A 178 -20.96 -18.04 -5.45
C TRP A 178 -21.39 -16.57 -5.54
N SER A 179 -22.08 -16.11 -4.53
CA SER A 179 -22.36 -14.69 -4.30
C SER A 179 -22.62 -14.44 -2.82
N ARG A 180 -22.52 -13.20 -2.42
CA ARG A 180 -23.00 -12.78 -1.09
C ARG A 180 -24.53 -12.74 -1.13
N PRO A 181 -25.24 -13.57 -0.34
CA PRO A 181 -26.68 -13.76 -0.52
C PRO A 181 -27.53 -12.58 -0.07
N GLU A 182 -27.04 -11.75 0.86
CA GLU A 182 -27.81 -10.67 1.44
C GLU A 182 -26.99 -9.41 1.65
N MET A 183 -27.67 -8.25 1.66
CA MET A 183 -27.11 -6.98 2.09
C MET A 183 -27.05 -6.94 3.62
N GLU A 184 -26.12 -7.64 4.23
CA GLU A 184 -25.92 -7.59 5.68
C GLU A 184 -25.32 -6.23 6.10
N PRO A 185 -25.85 -5.59 7.15
CA PRO A 185 -25.20 -4.42 7.71
C PRO A 185 -23.82 -4.80 8.24
N ALA A 186 -22.82 -3.98 7.97
CA ALA A 186 -21.51 -4.14 8.57
C ALA A 186 -21.60 -3.98 10.10
N ASN A 187 -20.82 -4.76 10.85
CA ASN A 187 -20.83 -4.73 12.32
C ASN A 187 -20.56 -3.33 12.91
N ILE A 188 -19.79 -2.52 12.19
CA ILE A 188 -19.32 -1.21 12.64
C ILE A 188 -20.01 -0.06 11.87
N SER A 189 -20.61 -0.34 10.73
CA SER A 189 -21.29 0.67 9.93
C SER A 189 -22.70 0.25 9.51
N GLY A 190 -23.55 1.22 9.23
CA GLY A 190 -24.86 0.98 8.65
C GLY A 190 -24.84 0.62 7.17
N PHE A 191 -23.66 0.38 6.57
CA PHE A 191 -23.51 -0.06 5.19
C PHE A 191 -23.49 -1.58 5.06
N HIS A 192 -23.93 -2.04 3.91
CA HIS A 192 -23.95 -3.46 3.59
C HIS A 192 -22.58 -3.95 3.16
N MET A 193 -22.04 -4.93 3.84
CA MET A 193 -20.70 -5.48 3.55
C MET A 193 -20.62 -6.15 2.17
N GLY A 194 -21.73 -6.62 1.63
CA GLY A 194 -21.81 -7.25 0.32
C GLY A 194 -21.79 -6.29 -0.87
N LEU A 195 -21.90 -4.97 -0.66
CA LEU A 195 -21.84 -4.01 -1.75
C LEU A 195 -20.46 -4.00 -2.42
N GLY A 196 -20.47 -4.00 -3.76
CA GLY A 196 -19.27 -4.02 -4.55
C GLY A 196 -18.52 -5.35 -4.48
N GLN A 197 -19.12 -6.45 -4.05
CA GLN A 197 -18.55 -7.80 -4.15
C GLN A 197 -18.89 -8.41 -5.53
N PRO A 198 -18.03 -9.30 -6.09
CA PRO A 198 -18.35 -9.99 -7.36
C PRO A 198 -19.39 -11.09 -7.17
N VAL A 199 -19.87 -11.62 -8.29
CA VAL A 199 -20.54 -12.92 -8.39
C VAL A 199 -19.66 -13.87 -9.19
N TYR A 200 -19.60 -15.13 -8.80
CA TYR A 200 -18.92 -16.18 -9.54
C TYR A 200 -19.93 -17.17 -10.14
N LEU A 201 -19.78 -17.48 -11.44
CA LEU A 201 -20.62 -18.41 -12.19
C LEU A 201 -19.72 -19.43 -12.93
N GLY A 202 -19.63 -20.67 -12.43
CA GLY A 202 -18.64 -21.61 -12.93
C GLY A 202 -17.23 -21.02 -12.87
N SER A 203 -16.56 -20.91 -13.99
CA SER A 203 -15.24 -20.30 -14.13
C SER A 203 -15.29 -18.82 -14.57
N LEU A 204 -16.39 -18.13 -14.36
CA LEU A 204 -16.58 -16.72 -14.70
C LEU A 204 -16.76 -15.87 -13.45
N PHE A 205 -16.33 -14.61 -13.52
CA PHE A 205 -16.66 -13.60 -12.51
C PHE A 205 -17.38 -12.40 -13.13
N LEU A 206 -18.34 -11.85 -12.37
CA LEU A 206 -19.12 -10.67 -12.75
C LEU A 206 -19.03 -9.61 -11.67
N GLY A 207 -19.07 -8.34 -12.07
CA GLY A 207 -19.12 -7.21 -11.15
C GLY A 207 -19.42 -5.90 -11.85
N CYS A 208 -19.35 -4.80 -11.11
CA CYS A 208 -19.48 -3.45 -11.64
C CYS A 208 -18.34 -2.58 -11.10
N GLU A 209 -17.72 -1.79 -11.96
CA GLU A 209 -16.60 -0.90 -11.60
C GLU A 209 -17.05 0.32 -10.77
N PHE A 210 -18.05 0.10 -9.92
CA PHE A 210 -18.56 1.05 -8.95
C PHE A 210 -18.59 0.44 -7.55
N PRO A 211 -17.98 1.08 -6.53
CA PRO A 211 -17.77 0.46 -5.24
C PRO A 211 -19.04 0.16 -4.44
N ALA A 212 -20.18 0.75 -4.79
CA ALA A 212 -21.47 0.52 -4.11
C ALA A 212 -22.50 -0.16 -5.03
N ALA A 213 -22.06 -0.86 -6.08
CA ALA A 213 -22.97 -1.67 -6.88
C ALA A 213 -23.44 -2.91 -6.10
N ASP A 214 -24.69 -3.29 -6.30
CA ASP A 214 -25.29 -4.49 -5.72
C ASP A 214 -25.19 -5.65 -6.72
N THR A 215 -24.11 -6.44 -6.63
CA THR A 215 -23.88 -7.61 -7.46
C THR A 215 -24.15 -8.88 -6.65
N ARG A 216 -25.16 -9.64 -7.05
CA ARG A 216 -25.58 -10.87 -6.34
C ARG A 216 -26.43 -11.79 -7.21
N ILE A 217 -26.67 -12.98 -6.70
CA ILE A 217 -27.66 -13.90 -7.24
C ILE A 217 -28.96 -13.76 -6.43
N GLU A 218 -30.03 -13.43 -7.10
CA GLU A 218 -31.36 -13.25 -6.53
C GLU A 218 -32.38 -14.02 -7.39
N GLU A 219 -33.21 -14.86 -6.80
CA GLU A 219 -34.21 -15.67 -7.50
C GLU A 219 -33.66 -16.38 -8.75
N HIS A 220 -32.50 -17.05 -8.63
CA HIS A 220 -31.80 -17.72 -9.72
C HIS A 220 -31.27 -16.78 -10.83
N THR A 221 -31.19 -15.48 -10.58
CA THR A 221 -30.62 -14.50 -11.53
C THR A 221 -29.39 -13.83 -10.94
N ALA A 222 -28.24 -14.00 -11.59
CA ALA A 222 -27.04 -13.25 -11.29
C ALA A 222 -27.14 -11.89 -11.98
N ARG A 223 -26.93 -10.83 -11.25
CA ARG A 223 -27.02 -9.47 -11.77
C ARG A 223 -26.08 -8.52 -11.06
N THR A 224 -25.71 -7.43 -11.72
CA THR A 224 -25.09 -6.29 -11.08
C THR A 224 -26.00 -5.08 -11.21
N ARG A 225 -26.43 -4.51 -10.09
CA ARG A 225 -27.40 -3.40 -10.04
C ARG A 225 -26.75 -2.11 -9.55
N TYR A 226 -26.94 -1.06 -10.34
CA TYR A 226 -26.64 0.31 -9.99
C TYR A 226 -27.94 1.07 -9.71
N TYR A 227 -28.00 1.76 -8.58
CA TYR A 227 -29.17 2.54 -8.16
C TYR A 227 -28.92 4.03 -8.37
N SER A 228 -29.68 4.67 -9.22
CA SER A 228 -29.57 6.11 -9.48
C SER A 228 -30.57 6.94 -8.69
N GLY A 229 -31.87 6.71 -8.91
CA GLY A 229 -32.96 7.49 -8.33
C GLY A 229 -33.03 8.94 -8.82
N LYS A 230 -32.25 9.33 -9.83
CA LYS A 230 -32.14 10.71 -10.34
C LYS A 230 -32.92 10.90 -11.62
N SER A 231 -33.53 12.10 -11.81
CA SER A 231 -34.04 12.50 -13.13
C SER A 231 -32.87 12.71 -14.10
N PHE A 232 -33.14 12.58 -15.40
CA PHE A 232 -32.12 12.77 -16.43
C PHE A 232 -31.50 14.16 -16.44
N SER A 233 -32.19 15.18 -15.90
CA SER A 233 -31.60 16.51 -15.70
C SER A 233 -30.53 16.56 -14.59
N HIS A 234 -30.59 15.63 -13.62
CA HIS A 234 -29.68 15.56 -12.47
C HIS A 234 -28.61 14.45 -12.60
N LEU A 235 -28.67 13.62 -13.66
CA LEU A 235 -27.64 12.65 -13.96
C LEU A 235 -26.39 13.36 -14.49
N LYS A 236 -25.22 12.86 -14.11
CA LYS A 236 -23.95 13.25 -14.78
C LYS A 236 -24.00 12.75 -16.23
N LYS A 237 -23.71 13.63 -17.16
CA LYS A 237 -23.74 13.35 -18.58
C LYS A 237 -22.41 13.72 -19.23
N THR A 238 -22.02 12.97 -20.25
CA THR A 238 -20.95 13.31 -21.16
C THR A 238 -21.59 13.57 -22.51
N ASP A 239 -21.37 14.76 -23.08
CA ASP A 239 -21.97 15.19 -24.36
C ASP A 239 -23.50 15.00 -24.43
N GLY A 240 -24.19 15.23 -23.31
CA GLY A 240 -25.64 15.10 -23.22
C GLY A 240 -26.18 13.67 -23.01
N VAL A 241 -25.30 12.68 -22.98
CA VAL A 241 -25.62 11.27 -22.80
C VAL A 241 -25.25 10.82 -21.39
N PHE A 242 -26.12 10.10 -20.72
CA PHE A 242 -25.79 9.42 -19.47
C PHE A 242 -25.09 8.09 -19.81
N LEU A 243 -23.98 7.83 -19.13
CA LEU A 243 -23.24 6.58 -19.21
C LEU A 243 -23.32 5.86 -17.89
N SER A 244 -23.70 4.56 -17.91
CA SER A 244 -23.65 3.74 -16.72
C SER A 244 -22.21 3.47 -16.30
N TRP A 245 -22.00 3.09 -15.02
CA TRP A 245 -20.76 2.46 -14.63
C TRP A 245 -20.57 1.15 -15.42
N PRO A 246 -19.34 0.77 -15.79
CA PRO A 246 -19.09 -0.47 -16.50
C PRO A 246 -19.39 -1.69 -15.64
N ALA A 247 -20.09 -2.66 -16.20
CA ALA A 247 -20.07 -4.02 -15.70
C ALA A 247 -18.85 -4.75 -16.29
N VAL A 248 -18.29 -5.67 -15.52
CA VAL A 248 -17.19 -6.54 -15.93
C VAL A 248 -17.66 -7.99 -15.98
N LEU A 249 -17.28 -8.68 -17.04
CA LEU A 249 -17.41 -10.13 -17.20
C LEU A 249 -16.04 -10.70 -17.49
N GLY A 250 -15.53 -11.56 -16.61
CA GLY A 250 -14.18 -12.12 -16.77
C GLY A 250 -14.16 -13.64 -16.73
N ALA A 251 -13.08 -14.21 -17.30
CA ALA A 251 -12.85 -15.64 -17.44
C ALA A 251 -11.66 -16.09 -16.56
N ALA A 252 -11.90 -17.07 -15.70
CA ALA A 252 -10.88 -17.66 -14.83
C ALA A 252 -10.37 -19.00 -15.37
N ARG A 253 -9.21 -19.46 -14.88
CA ARG A 253 -8.55 -20.72 -15.26
C ARG A 253 -9.24 -21.96 -14.69
N SER A 254 -10.06 -21.79 -13.66
CA SER A 254 -10.78 -22.89 -13.00
C SER A 254 -12.05 -22.38 -12.35
N ASP A 255 -12.94 -23.29 -11.98
CA ASP A 255 -14.08 -23.03 -11.09
C ASP A 255 -13.73 -23.30 -9.60
N ASP A 256 -12.47 -23.67 -9.31
CA ASP A 256 -11.93 -23.69 -7.96
C ASP A 256 -11.91 -22.27 -7.42
N ARG A 257 -12.50 -22.07 -6.25
CA ARG A 257 -12.72 -20.74 -5.69
C ARG A 257 -11.42 -19.95 -5.53
N GLU A 258 -10.35 -20.57 -5.05
CA GLU A 258 -9.07 -19.94 -4.79
C GLU A 258 -8.37 -19.50 -6.10
N VAL A 259 -8.54 -20.28 -7.17
CA VAL A 259 -8.02 -19.93 -8.51
C VAL A 259 -8.87 -18.83 -9.12
N LEU A 260 -10.19 -18.93 -9.04
CA LEU A 260 -11.13 -17.93 -9.53
C LEU A 260 -10.90 -16.57 -8.84
N GLN A 261 -10.76 -16.58 -7.50
CA GLN A 261 -10.44 -15.39 -6.73
C GLN A 261 -9.10 -14.76 -7.19
N SER A 262 -8.08 -15.58 -7.47
CA SER A 262 -6.79 -15.08 -7.95
C SER A 262 -6.93 -14.39 -9.31
N ASP A 263 -7.68 -14.97 -10.23
CA ASP A 263 -7.91 -14.37 -11.55
C ASP A 263 -8.78 -13.11 -11.48
N PHE A 264 -9.72 -13.08 -10.56
CA PHE A 264 -10.47 -11.86 -10.25
C PHE A 264 -9.55 -10.77 -9.67
N PHE A 265 -8.62 -11.12 -8.77
CA PHE A 265 -7.67 -10.16 -8.23
C PHE A 265 -6.66 -9.67 -9.28
N CYS A 266 -6.27 -10.52 -10.24
CA CYS A 266 -5.49 -10.08 -11.40
C CYS A 266 -6.24 -9.01 -12.23
N TYR A 267 -7.57 -9.16 -12.39
CA TYR A 267 -8.38 -8.11 -12.99
C TYR A 267 -8.41 -6.85 -12.11
N ILE A 268 -8.66 -6.97 -10.81
CA ILE A 268 -8.70 -5.82 -9.88
C ILE A 268 -7.39 -5.03 -9.92
N GLU A 269 -6.24 -5.70 -10.03
CA GLU A 269 -4.92 -5.05 -10.17
C GLU A 269 -4.87 -4.13 -11.39
N THR A 270 -5.56 -4.47 -12.50
CA THR A 270 -5.56 -3.65 -13.72
C THR A 270 -6.31 -2.32 -13.57
N VAL A 271 -7.23 -2.24 -12.62
CA VAL A 271 -8.02 -1.03 -12.34
C VAL A 271 -7.60 -0.30 -11.07
N SER A 272 -6.75 -0.92 -10.27
CA SER A 272 -6.31 -0.38 -8.98
C SER A 272 -5.24 0.71 -9.11
N THR A 273 -5.13 1.54 -8.09
CA THR A 273 -3.93 2.35 -7.86
C THR A 273 -2.72 1.43 -7.73
N LYS A 274 -1.53 1.95 -8.04
CA LYS A 274 -0.29 1.16 -8.00
C LYS A 274 -0.12 0.48 -6.64
N THR A 275 0.12 -0.84 -6.66
CA THR A 275 0.45 -1.63 -5.47
C THR A 275 1.95 -1.58 -5.24
N GLU A 276 2.39 -0.90 -4.19
CA GLU A 276 3.79 -0.76 -3.80
C GLU A 276 3.90 -0.86 -2.28
N PHE A 277 5.06 -1.29 -1.79
CA PHE A 277 5.31 -1.32 -0.35
C PHE A 277 5.43 0.10 0.18
N ARG A 278 4.68 0.41 1.23
CA ARG A 278 4.69 1.71 1.89
C ARG A 278 4.94 1.56 3.38
N LYS A 279 5.95 2.25 3.87
CA LYS A 279 6.32 2.34 5.28
C LYS A 279 6.21 3.77 5.78
N GLN A 280 5.49 3.99 6.86
CA GLN A 280 5.34 5.33 7.44
C GLN A 280 5.17 5.27 8.95
N TYR A 281 5.52 6.35 9.65
CA TYR A 281 5.20 6.54 11.06
C TYR A 281 3.81 7.16 11.23
N ASN A 282 3.09 6.74 12.28
CA ASN A 282 1.79 7.34 12.66
C ASN A 282 1.72 7.57 14.17
N SER A 283 1.28 8.75 14.57
CA SER A 283 1.28 9.19 15.97
C SER A 283 0.18 8.58 16.84
N TRP A 284 -0.78 7.79 16.29
CA TRP A 284 -1.97 7.37 17.04
C TRP A 284 -1.65 6.58 18.31
N TYR A 285 -0.99 5.45 18.23
CA TYR A 285 -0.68 4.64 19.43
C TYR A 285 0.54 5.12 20.21
N ASP A 286 1.23 6.16 19.73
CA ASP A 286 2.29 6.83 20.46
C ASP A 286 1.70 7.88 21.42
N HIS A 287 0.88 8.79 20.92
CA HIS A 287 0.37 9.92 21.69
C HIS A 287 -1.15 9.97 21.83
N MET A 288 -1.92 9.23 21.06
CA MET A 288 -3.38 9.34 20.97
C MET A 288 -3.81 10.80 20.72
N LEU A 289 -4.81 11.28 21.45
CA LEU A 289 -5.29 12.66 21.35
C LEU A 289 -4.38 13.71 22.02
N ASP A 290 -3.33 13.27 22.74
CA ASP A 290 -2.43 14.15 23.48
C ASP A 290 -1.27 14.68 22.61
N ILE A 291 -1.43 14.63 21.29
CA ILE A 291 -0.46 15.19 20.36
C ILE A 291 -0.32 16.70 20.52
N THR A 292 0.91 17.19 20.40
CA THR A 292 1.28 18.61 20.32
C THR A 292 2.30 18.78 19.20
N SER A 293 2.48 20.01 18.70
CA SER A 293 3.51 20.29 17.71
C SER A 293 4.91 19.83 18.17
N GLU A 294 5.21 19.99 19.47
CA GLU A 294 6.49 19.66 20.07
C GLU A 294 6.72 18.13 20.15
N ASN A 295 5.78 17.37 20.74
CA ASN A 295 5.97 15.92 20.89
C ASN A 295 5.96 15.18 19.55
N ILE A 296 5.21 15.67 18.56
CA ILE A 296 5.22 15.12 17.19
C ILE A 296 6.60 15.32 16.55
N VAL A 297 7.17 16.52 16.63
CA VAL A 297 8.52 16.80 16.11
C VAL A 297 9.56 15.91 16.79
N GLY A 298 9.45 15.73 18.12
CA GLY A 298 10.33 14.85 18.87
C GLY A 298 10.24 13.39 18.41
N SER A 299 9.03 12.85 18.27
CA SER A 299 8.84 11.48 17.79
C SER A 299 9.37 11.30 16.36
N PHE A 300 9.17 12.25 15.47
CA PHE A 300 9.70 12.19 14.11
C PHE A 300 11.23 12.06 14.09
N TYR A 301 11.93 12.83 14.92
CA TYR A 301 13.39 12.74 15.04
C TYR A 301 13.83 11.37 15.54
N GLU A 302 13.25 10.87 16.61
CA GLU A 302 13.68 9.61 17.22
C GLU A 302 13.35 8.38 16.35
N ILE A 303 12.21 8.37 15.66
CA ILE A 303 11.86 7.31 14.71
C ILE A 303 12.81 7.35 13.50
N GLU A 304 13.08 8.52 12.96
CA GLU A 304 14.00 8.67 11.84
C GLU A 304 15.41 8.20 12.22
N LYS A 305 15.92 8.65 13.37
CA LYS A 305 17.20 8.23 13.92
C LYS A 305 17.28 6.70 14.06
N GLY A 306 16.29 6.09 14.71
CA GLY A 306 16.29 4.65 14.95
C GLY A 306 16.28 3.80 13.68
N LEU A 307 15.66 4.28 12.60
CA LEU A 307 15.60 3.56 11.33
C LEU A 307 16.81 3.84 10.42
N THR A 308 17.18 5.09 10.24
CA THR A 308 18.24 5.44 9.27
C THR A 308 19.63 5.01 9.76
N GLN A 309 19.91 5.07 11.06
CA GLN A 309 21.16 4.53 11.63
C GLN A 309 21.32 3.02 11.39
N HIS A 310 20.22 2.29 11.22
CA HIS A 310 20.22 0.87 10.89
C HIS A 310 20.03 0.59 9.39
N GLY A 311 20.23 1.62 8.55
CA GLY A 311 20.27 1.48 7.10
C GLY A 311 18.93 1.34 6.40
N VAL A 312 17.83 1.79 7.02
CA VAL A 312 16.52 1.89 6.36
C VAL A 312 16.49 3.13 5.46
N ALA A 313 15.99 2.99 4.24
CA ALA A 313 15.70 4.13 3.36
C ALA A 313 14.67 5.07 4.01
N PRO A 314 14.61 6.36 3.62
CA PRO A 314 13.62 7.29 4.18
C PRO A 314 12.21 6.73 4.19
N MET A 315 11.46 7.05 5.25
CA MET A 315 10.04 6.69 5.35
C MET A 315 9.25 7.37 4.24
N ASP A 316 8.20 6.72 3.75
CA ASP A 316 7.32 7.30 2.73
C ASP A 316 6.50 8.47 3.26
N ALA A 317 6.20 8.49 4.55
CA ALA A 317 5.62 9.63 5.24
C ALA A 317 5.80 9.57 6.77
N TYR A 318 5.68 10.75 7.38
CA TYR A 318 5.45 10.95 8.81
C TYR A 318 4.05 11.53 8.98
N VAL A 319 3.21 10.88 9.81
CA VAL A 319 1.77 11.17 9.86
C VAL A 319 1.35 11.69 11.22
N VAL A 320 0.62 12.81 11.20
CA VAL A 320 -0.11 13.34 12.35
C VAL A 320 -1.53 12.78 12.32
N ASP A 321 -1.88 11.99 13.35
CA ASP A 321 -3.21 11.40 13.51
C ASP A 321 -4.19 12.35 14.20
N ASP A 322 -5.36 11.88 14.67
CA ASP A 322 -6.40 12.68 15.34
C ASP A 322 -5.84 13.44 16.56
N GLY A 323 -6.38 14.61 16.82
CA GLY A 323 -6.01 15.48 17.96
C GLY A 323 -5.50 16.88 17.56
N TRP A 324 -5.33 17.18 16.27
CA TRP A 324 -4.91 18.48 15.76
C TRP A 324 -6.06 19.48 15.59
N ASN A 325 -7.30 18.96 15.37
CA ASN A 325 -8.47 19.75 15.07
C ASN A 325 -9.11 20.35 16.33
N ASP A 326 -9.65 21.56 16.22
CA ASP A 326 -10.54 22.15 17.23
C ASP A 326 -12.00 21.80 16.93
N TYR A 327 -12.55 20.86 17.67
CA TYR A 327 -13.94 20.41 17.51
C TYR A 327 -14.99 21.42 17.99
N SER A 328 -14.57 22.55 18.56
CA SER A 328 -15.49 23.58 19.12
C SER A 328 -15.71 24.76 18.18
N LYS A 329 -14.84 24.98 17.21
CA LYS A 329 -14.88 26.16 16.31
C LYS A 329 -14.33 25.84 14.92
N GLY A 330 -14.64 26.74 13.98
CA GLY A 330 -14.11 26.69 12.63
C GLY A 330 -14.64 25.54 11.77
N PHE A 331 -13.95 25.29 10.67
CA PHE A 331 -14.16 24.17 9.76
C PHE A 331 -12.84 23.44 9.60
N TRP A 332 -12.62 22.38 10.38
CA TRP A 332 -11.34 21.67 10.44
C TRP A 332 -10.16 22.64 10.70
N CYS A 333 -10.24 23.39 11.80
CA CYS A 333 -9.22 24.35 12.23
C CYS A 333 -8.24 23.72 13.20
N PHE A 334 -7.01 24.23 13.22
CA PHE A 334 -6.00 23.85 14.20
C PHE A 334 -6.39 24.31 15.61
N ASN A 335 -6.13 23.48 16.61
CA ASN A 335 -6.30 23.83 18.01
C ASN A 335 -5.05 24.52 18.58
N GLU A 336 -5.09 24.92 19.84
CA GLU A 336 -4.02 25.65 20.53
C GLU A 336 -2.70 24.87 20.67
N LYS A 337 -2.74 23.53 20.55
CA LYS A 337 -1.55 22.67 20.59
C LYS A 337 -0.71 22.76 19.31
N PHE A 338 -1.24 23.37 18.28
CA PHE A 338 -0.59 23.60 16.98
C PHE A 338 -0.58 25.08 16.60
N PRO A 339 0.15 25.93 17.35
CA PRO A 339 0.12 27.39 17.15
C PRO A 339 0.72 27.85 15.82
N GLN A 340 1.58 27.02 15.20
CA GLN A 340 2.13 27.23 13.86
C GLN A 340 1.52 26.25 12.83
N GLU A 341 0.29 25.81 13.10
CA GLU A 341 -0.37 24.78 12.30
C GLU A 341 0.50 23.50 12.18
N LEU A 342 0.61 22.92 11.00
CA LEU A 342 1.43 21.73 10.77
C LEU A 342 2.77 22.05 10.09
N TYR A 343 3.12 23.33 9.92
CA TYR A 343 4.37 23.70 9.25
C TYR A 343 5.64 23.11 9.89
N PRO A 344 5.82 23.07 11.22
CA PRO A 344 7.00 22.46 11.81
C PRO A 344 7.15 20.97 11.46
N SER A 345 6.06 20.21 11.56
CA SER A 345 6.06 18.77 11.26
C SER A 345 6.27 18.48 9.76
N ALA A 346 5.58 19.23 8.89
CA ALA A 346 5.72 19.08 7.45
C ALA A 346 7.14 19.48 6.96
N ALA A 347 7.69 20.58 7.49
CA ALA A 347 9.04 20.99 7.19
C ALA A 347 10.10 19.97 7.65
N LEU A 348 9.88 19.35 8.81
CA LEU A 348 10.77 18.31 9.31
C LEU A 348 10.72 17.05 8.46
N ALA A 349 9.53 16.56 8.11
CA ALA A 349 9.39 15.39 7.22
C ALA A 349 10.15 15.61 5.89
N LYS A 350 10.04 16.82 5.32
CA LYS A 350 10.78 17.18 4.11
C LYS A 350 12.29 17.17 4.34
N LYS A 351 12.77 17.63 5.50
CA LYS A 351 14.19 17.60 5.86
C LYS A 351 14.73 16.17 6.03
N PHE A 352 13.87 15.17 6.24
CA PHE A 352 14.23 13.75 6.26
C PHE A 352 14.20 13.10 4.87
N ALA A 353 14.13 13.86 3.80
CA ALA A 353 13.86 13.36 2.44
C ALA A 353 12.59 12.50 2.37
N SER A 354 11.62 12.78 3.22
CA SER A 354 10.35 12.10 3.38
C SER A 354 9.18 13.04 3.06
N HIS A 355 7.97 12.54 3.20
CA HIS A 355 6.76 13.30 2.99
C HIS A 355 5.96 13.43 4.29
N PHE A 356 4.89 14.22 4.22
CA PHE A 356 4.00 14.46 5.33
C PHE A 356 2.61 13.87 5.08
N GLY A 357 1.98 13.34 6.12
CA GLY A 357 0.64 12.76 6.06
C GLY A 357 -0.26 13.28 7.17
N LEU A 358 -1.57 13.18 6.96
CA LEU A 358 -2.56 13.70 7.88
C LEU A 358 -3.78 12.80 8.00
N TRP A 359 -4.30 12.68 9.21
CA TRP A 359 -5.60 12.11 9.52
C TRP A 359 -6.71 13.15 9.37
N LEU A 360 -7.86 12.73 8.86
CA LEU A 360 -9.12 13.47 8.90
C LEU A 360 -10.29 12.50 8.99
N GLY A 361 -11.20 12.72 9.91
CA GLY A 361 -12.43 11.94 10.05
C GLY A 361 -13.61 12.59 9.32
N PRO A 362 -13.96 12.21 8.08
CA PRO A 362 -15.00 12.89 7.29
C PRO A 362 -16.32 13.12 8.04
N ARG A 363 -16.73 12.18 8.90
CA ARG A 363 -17.94 12.31 9.72
C ARG A 363 -17.81 13.25 10.93
N GLY A 364 -16.61 13.80 11.19
CA GLY A 364 -16.33 14.68 12.32
C GLY A 364 -15.61 14.02 13.49
N GLY A 365 -14.86 12.93 13.24
CA GLY A 365 -14.06 12.21 14.24
C GLY A 365 -14.86 11.21 15.08
N TYR A 366 -14.24 10.75 16.18
CA TYR A 366 -14.73 9.66 17.05
C TYR A 366 -14.96 10.06 18.49
N THR A 367 -14.62 11.28 18.89
CA THR A 367 -14.72 11.75 20.25
C THR A 367 -16.15 12.02 20.66
N MET A 368 -16.39 12.22 21.95
CA MET A 368 -17.68 12.71 22.48
C MET A 368 -18.04 14.09 21.89
N ASP A 369 -17.09 14.80 21.31
CA ASP A 369 -17.29 16.10 20.65
C ASP A 369 -17.82 15.99 19.23
N THR A 370 -17.79 14.82 18.59
CA THR A 370 -18.30 14.65 17.22
C THR A 370 -19.72 15.21 17.03
N PRO A 371 -20.72 14.92 17.89
CA PRO A 371 -22.05 15.51 17.77
C PRO A 371 -22.08 17.00 17.98
N ARG A 372 -21.16 17.54 18.80
CA ARG A 372 -20.99 18.99 19.04
C ARG A 372 -20.40 19.68 17.82
N PHE A 373 -19.35 19.09 17.25
CA PHE A 373 -18.73 19.57 16.03
C PHE A 373 -19.73 19.57 14.85
N ALA A 374 -20.50 18.50 14.66
CA ALA A 374 -21.54 18.45 13.63
C ALA A 374 -22.62 19.54 13.81
N LYS A 375 -23.00 19.88 15.03
CA LYS A 375 -23.89 21.02 15.30
C LYS A 375 -23.24 22.35 14.97
N HIS A 376 -21.94 22.50 15.28
CA HIS A 376 -21.17 23.68 14.97
C HIS A 376 -21.07 23.89 13.46
N ILE A 377 -20.68 22.87 12.70
CA ILE A 377 -20.63 22.88 11.23
C ILE A 377 -21.98 23.29 10.64
N GLN A 378 -23.08 22.72 11.15
CA GLN A 378 -24.43 23.09 10.68
C GLN A 378 -24.79 24.55 11.01
N LYS A 379 -24.46 25.03 12.21
CA LYS A 379 -24.73 26.43 12.61
C LYS A 379 -23.93 27.42 11.78
N ALA A 380 -22.72 27.06 11.40
CA ALA A 380 -21.85 27.89 10.54
C ALA A 380 -22.24 27.85 9.06
N GLY A 381 -23.21 27.01 8.65
CA GLY A 381 -23.63 26.87 7.25
C GLY A 381 -22.68 26.01 6.38
N ASN A 382 -21.71 25.36 6.99
CA ASN A 382 -20.67 24.58 6.29
C ASN A 382 -21.05 23.09 6.09
N GLY A 383 -22.28 22.70 6.46
CA GLY A 383 -22.77 21.33 6.34
C GLY A 383 -24.04 21.12 7.15
N PHE A 384 -24.40 19.88 7.34
CA PHE A 384 -25.57 19.47 8.11
C PHE A 384 -25.23 18.34 9.08
N ARG A 385 -25.98 18.26 10.16
CA ARG A 385 -25.90 17.13 11.10
C ARG A 385 -26.85 16.03 10.68
N ASN A 386 -26.34 14.81 10.53
CA ASN A 386 -27.19 13.64 10.30
C ASN A 386 -28.08 13.38 11.53
N PRO A 387 -29.43 13.33 11.39
CA PRO A 387 -30.31 13.17 12.55
C PRO A 387 -30.26 11.76 13.15
N LYS A 388 -29.88 10.72 12.35
CA LYS A 388 -29.78 9.33 12.83
C LYS A 388 -28.50 9.11 13.63
N SER A 389 -27.34 9.36 13.05
CA SER A 389 -26.02 9.09 13.65
C SER A 389 -25.44 10.24 14.49
N LYS A 390 -26.02 11.44 14.38
CA LYS A 390 -25.65 12.66 15.14
C LYS A 390 -24.29 13.27 14.74
N ASP A 391 -23.63 12.72 13.77
CA ASP A 391 -22.39 13.21 13.16
C ASP A 391 -22.64 14.12 11.94
N ILE A 392 -21.58 14.50 11.23
CA ILE A 392 -21.69 15.30 10.01
C ILE A 392 -22.36 14.47 8.90
N CYS A 393 -23.28 15.10 8.16
CA CYS A 393 -23.86 14.52 6.96
C CYS A 393 -22.85 14.59 5.80
N VAL A 394 -22.06 13.56 5.62
CA VAL A 394 -20.95 13.48 4.65
C VAL A 394 -21.41 13.46 3.19
N ALA A 395 -22.71 13.28 2.93
CA ALA A 395 -23.29 13.35 1.59
C ALA A 395 -23.81 14.75 1.23
N ALA A 396 -23.81 15.70 2.17
CA ALA A 396 -24.28 17.05 1.91
C ALA A 396 -23.32 17.81 0.97
N PRO A 397 -23.76 18.30 -0.21
CA PRO A 397 -22.88 18.93 -1.19
C PRO A 397 -22.10 20.12 -0.65
N VAL A 398 -22.71 20.94 0.23
CA VAL A 398 -22.02 22.08 0.86
C VAL A 398 -20.84 21.62 1.72
N TYR A 399 -20.96 20.50 2.43
CA TYR A 399 -19.86 19.92 3.21
C TYR A 399 -18.78 19.31 2.29
N GLN A 400 -19.18 18.55 1.28
CA GLN A 400 -18.27 17.92 0.31
C GLN A 400 -17.43 18.97 -0.43
N GLN A 401 -18.02 20.08 -0.85
CA GLN A 401 -17.30 21.21 -1.47
C GLN A 401 -16.30 21.84 -0.51
N GLY A 402 -16.68 22.03 0.76
CA GLY A 402 -15.79 22.56 1.80
C GLY A 402 -14.59 21.62 2.06
N VAL A 403 -14.85 20.34 2.22
CA VAL A 403 -13.80 19.33 2.44
C VAL A 403 -12.90 19.16 1.22
N LYS A 404 -13.46 19.16 0.00
CA LYS A 404 -12.66 19.14 -1.23
C LYS A 404 -11.67 20.30 -1.25
N LYS A 405 -12.14 21.52 -0.99
CA LYS A 405 -11.29 22.70 -0.93
C LYS A 405 -10.19 22.58 0.12
N LEU A 406 -10.52 22.04 1.30
CA LEU A 406 -9.57 21.83 2.39
C LEU A 406 -8.50 20.80 2.00
N PHE A 407 -8.86 19.68 1.38
CA PHE A 407 -7.89 18.67 0.92
C PHE A 407 -6.89 19.26 -0.07
N LEU A 408 -7.38 19.97 -1.08
CA LEU A 408 -6.53 20.59 -2.09
C LEU A 408 -5.60 21.66 -1.50
N ASP A 409 -6.13 22.49 -0.57
CA ASP A 409 -5.34 23.51 0.15
C ASP A 409 -4.24 22.88 1.02
N PHE A 410 -4.60 21.86 1.83
CA PHE A 410 -3.65 21.22 2.74
C PHE A 410 -2.56 20.44 1.99
N MET A 411 -2.91 19.77 0.89
CA MET A 411 -1.93 19.11 0.02
C MET A 411 -0.93 20.12 -0.57
N GLN A 412 -1.38 21.32 -0.90
CA GLN A 412 -0.50 22.37 -1.41
C GLN A 412 0.34 23.00 -0.29
N ARG A 413 -0.26 23.35 0.86
CA ARG A 413 0.41 24.06 1.95
C ARG A 413 1.43 23.23 2.68
N PHE A 414 1.12 21.95 2.91
CA PHE A 414 1.93 21.04 3.72
C PHE A 414 2.62 19.94 2.89
N ASP A 415 2.47 19.99 1.57
CA ASP A 415 3.00 18.98 0.63
C ASP A 415 2.59 17.54 1.00
N LEU A 416 1.31 17.36 1.38
CA LEU A 416 0.80 16.07 1.81
C LEU A 416 0.81 15.04 0.68
N ASN A 417 1.38 13.84 0.95
CA ASN A 417 1.29 12.68 0.07
C ASN A 417 0.43 11.54 0.66
N TYR A 418 -0.14 11.73 1.84
CA TYR A 418 -0.94 10.73 2.52
C TYR A 418 -2.15 11.35 3.23
N TRP A 419 -3.29 10.69 3.08
CA TRP A 419 -4.50 10.96 3.84
C TRP A 419 -5.03 9.69 4.49
N LYS A 420 -5.20 9.71 5.82
CA LYS A 420 -5.99 8.74 6.56
C LYS A 420 -7.41 9.29 6.70
N LEU A 421 -8.35 8.75 5.93
CA LEU A 421 -9.75 9.18 5.92
C LEU A 421 -10.56 8.25 6.83
N ASP A 422 -10.81 8.72 8.05
CA ASP A 422 -11.30 7.89 9.14
C ASP A 422 -12.79 8.09 9.41
N GLY A 423 -13.59 7.24 8.81
CA GLY A 423 -15.03 7.16 9.02
C GLY A 423 -15.84 8.09 8.13
N PHE A 424 -16.61 7.44 7.26
CA PHE A 424 -17.56 8.12 6.38
C PHE A 424 -18.97 8.15 7.00
N ALA A 425 -19.97 7.56 6.38
CA ALA A 425 -21.32 7.59 6.90
C ALA A 425 -21.59 6.41 7.85
N LEU A 426 -21.79 6.67 9.13
CA LEU A 426 -22.22 5.63 10.06
C LEU A 426 -23.62 5.10 9.71
N ARG A 427 -24.52 5.97 9.23
CA ARG A 427 -25.87 5.62 8.75
C ARG A 427 -26.32 6.56 7.64
N PRO A 428 -27.10 6.08 6.65
CA PRO A 428 -27.72 6.92 5.64
C PRO A 428 -28.54 8.05 6.26
N CYS A 429 -28.39 9.25 5.72
CA CYS A 429 -29.13 10.42 6.18
C CYS A 429 -30.48 10.52 5.47
N PRO A 430 -31.63 10.60 6.18
CA PRO A 430 -32.96 10.60 5.58
C PRO A 430 -33.44 12.00 5.16
N LYS A 431 -32.61 13.03 5.19
CA LYS A 431 -33.04 14.43 5.02
C LYS A 431 -32.73 14.97 3.63
N LYS A 432 -33.71 14.96 2.71
CA LYS A 432 -33.61 15.56 1.37
C LYS A 432 -33.13 17.02 1.39
N ARG A 433 -33.54 17.81 2.41
CA ARG A 433 -33.14 19.21 2.55
C ARG A 433 -31.62 19.44 2.74
N HIS A 434 -30.86 18.36 2.96
CA HIS A 434 -29.40 18.41 3.00
C HIS A 434 -28.78 18.45 1.60
N GLY A 435 -29.59 18.39 0.54
CA GLY A 435 -29.19 18.52 -0.85
C GLY A 435 -28.68 17.23 -1.51
N HIS A 436 -28.86 16.08 -0.86
CA HIS A 436 -28.51 14.78 -1.39
C HIS A 436 -29.73 13.87 -1.60
N MET A 437 -29.56 12.82 -2.39
CA MET A 437 -30.57 11.79 -2.59
C MET A 437 -30.88 11.02 -1.30
N THR A 438 -32.09 10.49 -1.20
CA THR A 438 -32.54 9.68 -0.07
C THR A 438 -33.51 8.61 -0.55
N GLY A 439 -33.57 7.47 0.17
CA GLY A 439 -34.49 6.38 -0.14
C GLY A 439 -33.93 5.42 -1.20
N GLY A 440 -34.84 4.83 -1.97
CA GLY A 440 -34.54 3.66 -2.76
C GLY A 440 -34.51 2.40 -1.91
N GLU A 441 -34.33 1.24 -2.53
CA GLU A 441 -34.13 -0.02 -1.83
C GLU A 441 -32.90 0.10 -0.90
N HIS A 442 -33.04 -0.23 0.38
CA HIS A 442 -31.98 -0.18 1.39
C HIS A 442 -31.22 1.17 1.47
N ASP A 443 -31.88 2.30 1.21
CA ASP A 443 -31.27 3.65 1.15
C ASP A 443 -30.18 3.79 0.05
N MET A 444 -30.24 2.98 -1.02
CA MET A 444 -29.21 2.90 -2.06
C MET A 444 -29.06 4.19 -2.87
N TYR A 445 -30.09 5.03 -3.02
CA TYR A 445 -29.92 6.31 -3.70
C TYR A 445 -28.98 7.25 -2.92
N PHE A 446 -29.04 7.22 -1.59
CA PHE A 446 -28.09 7.96 -0.75
C PHE A 446 -26.68 7.40 -0.90
N THR A 447 -26.54 6.08 -0.85
CA THR A 447 -25.23 5.40 -0.89
C THR A 447 -24.53 5.59 -2.23
N THR A 448 -25.28 5.51 -3.32
CA THR A 448 -24.75 5.74 -4.68
C THR A 448 -24.24 7.17 -4.83
N GLU A 449 -25.08 8.17 -4.51
CA GLU A 449 -24.67 9.57 -4.65
C GLU A 449 -23.53 9.96 -3.71
N LEU A 450 -23.51 9.40 -2.50
CA LEU A 450 -22.39 9.57 -1.57
C LEU A 450 -21.07 9.19 -2.27
N TRP A 451 -20.98 7.99 -2.81
CA TRP A 451 -19.74 7.49 -3.39
C TRP A 451 -19.40 8.10 -4.74
N GLU A 452 -20.38 8.42 -5.58
CA GLU A 452 -20.14 9.18 -6.81
C GLU A 452 -19.46 10.53 -6.52
N ASN A 453 -19.94 11.25 -5.51
CA ASN A 453 -19.39 12.56 -5.18
C ASN A 453 -18.01 12.45 -4.50
N TRP A 454 -17.81 11.46 -3.62
CA TRP A 454 -16.52 11.28 -2.97
C TRP A 454 -15.44 10.78 -3.94
N THR A 455 -15.78 9.89 -4.87
CA THR A 455 -14.83 9.45 -5.92
C THR A 455 -14.41 10.58 -6.84
N ASP A 456 -15.31 11.55 -7.13
CA ASP A 456 -14.94 12.78 -7.83
C ASP A 456 -13.93 13.63 -7.03
N ILE A 457 -14.10 13.70 -5.70
CA ILE A 457 -13.16 14.43 -4.85
C ILE A 457 -11.79 13.75 -4.90
N PHE A 458 -11.74 12.41 -4.78
CA PHE A 458 -10.47 11.67 -4.84
C PHE A 458 -9.80 11.77 -6.21
N THR A 459 -10.57 11.75 -7.28
CA THR A 459 -10.07 11.97 -8.64
C THR A 459 -9.36 13.32 -8.75
N GLU A 460 -9.98 14.37 -8.20
CA GLU A 460 -9.38 15.69 -8.21
C GLU A 460 -8.14 15.83 -7.34
N MET A 461 -8.14 15.18 -6.16
CA MET A 461 -6.95 15.13 -5.28
C MET A 461 -5.77 14.45 -5.98
N ARG A 462 -6.01 13.32 -6.67
CA ARG A 462 -4.98 12.63 -7.44
C ARG A 462 -4.48 13.45 -8.60
N ARG A 463 -5.42 14.03 -9.38
CA ARG A 463 -5.08 14.90 -10.50
C ARG A 463 -4.15 16.05 -10.08
N GLN A 464 -4.43 16.72 -8.96
CA GLN A 464 -3.58 17.80 -8.44
C GLN A 464 -2.15 17.32 -8.13
N ARG A 465 -2.01 16.12 -7.57
CA ARG A 465 -0.68 15.56 -7.23
C ARG A 465 0.06 15.10 -8.48
N GLU A 466 -0.61 14.44 -9.40
CA GLU A 466 -0.04 13.98 -10.67
C GLU A 466 0.47 15.14 -11.55
N GLU A 467 -0.27 16.24 -11.62
CA GLU A 467 0.16 17.45 -12.32
C GLU A 467 1.45 18.06 -11.73
N GLN A 468 1.74 17.77 -10.47
CA GLN A 468 2.98 18.16 -9.80
C GLN A 468 4.07 17.08 -9.89
N GLY A 469 3.83 15.94 -10.56
CA GLY A 469 4.73 14.80 -10.59
C GLY A 469 4.88 14.09 -9.24
N LYS A 470 3.89 14.20 -8.34
CA LYS A 470 3.94 13.71 -6.96
C LYS A 470 2.95 12.57 -6.73
N SER A 471 3.31 11.65 -5.83
CA SER A 471 2.44 10.56 -5.39
C SER A 471 1.36 11.02 -4.40
N LEU A 472 0.30 10.21 -4.29
CA LEU A 472 -0.74 10.34 -3.27
C LEU A 472 -1.19 8.96 -2.81
N TRP A 473 -1.16 8.72 -1.51
CA TRP A 473 -1.76 7.55 -0.88
C TRP A 473 -3.00 7.96 -0.11
N ILE A 474 -4.12 7.33 -0.40
CA ILE A 474 -5.37 7.50 0.34
C ILE A 474 -5.70 6.19 1.03
N ASN A 475 -5.82 6.23 2.35
CA ASN A 475 -6.21 5.11 3.19
C ASN A 475 -7.60 5.35 3.76
N PHE A 476 -8.51 4.40 3.52
CA PHE A 476 -9.82 4.38 4.15
C PHE A 476 -9.78 3.56 5.44
N THR A 477 -10.44 4.05 6.47
CA THR A 477 -10.64 3.25 7.67
C THR A 477 -12.11 2.83 7.82
N CYS A 478 -12.88 3.39 8.75
CA CYS A 478 -14.17 2.87 9.15
C CYS A 478 -15.36 3.34 8.29
N TYR A 479 -16.44 2.59 8.39
CA TYR A 479 -17.77 2.92 7.84
C TYR A 479 -17.79 3.02 6.32
N VAL A 480 -17.13 2.06 5.69
CA VAL A 480 -17.16 1.81 4.24
C VAL A 480 -17.47 0.34 3.99
N ASN A 481 -18.04 0.02 2.84
CA ASN A 481 -18.14 -1.36 2.40
C ASN A 481 -16.79 -1.82 1.81
N PRO A 482 -16.34 -3.05 2.07
CA PRO A 482 -15.03 -3.54 1.58
C PRO A 482 -15.11 -3.96 0.11
N SER A 483 -15.34 -3.00 -0.76
CA SER A 483 -15.39 -3.21 -2.20
C SER A 483 -14.01 -3.06 -2.84
N PRO A 484 -13.52 -4.04 -3.61
CA PRO A 484 -12.24 -3.93 -4.29
C PRO A 484 -12.23 -2.83 -5.35
N TRP A 485 -13.38 -2.41 -5.86
CA TRP A 485 -13.44 -1.30 -6.82
C TRP A 485 -13.18 0.08 -6.21
N PHE A 486 -13.11 0.23 -4.88
CA PHE A 486 -12.55 1.44 -4.29
C PHE A 486 -11.08 1.65 -4.63
N LEU A 487 -10.36 0.56 -4.95
CA LEU A 487 -8.93 0.62 -5.27
C LEU A 487 -8.60 1.42 -6.53
N GLN A 488 -9.60 1.78 -7.34
CA GLN A 488 -9.45 2.77 -8.40
C GLN A 488 -9.05 4.16 -7.88
N TRP A 489 -9.40 4.49 -6.63
CA TRP A 489 -9.18 5.82 -6.04
C TRP A 489 -8.35 5.79 -4.77
N VAL A 490 -8.42 4.70 -4.00
CA VAL A 490 -7.73 4.56 -2.73
C VAL A 490 -6.69 3.44 -2.79
N ASN A 491 -5.71 3.46 -1.90
CA ASN A 491 -4.61 2.49 -1.93
C ASN A 491 -4.83 1.36 -0.92
N SER A 492 -5.57 1.63 0.15
CA SER A 492 -5.82 0.65 1.21
C SER A 492 -7.15 0.91 1.91
N ILE A 493 -7.74 -0.17 2.44
CA ILE A 493 -9.00 -0.12 3.22
C ILE A 493 -8.80 -0.92 4.52
N TRP A 494 -9.24 -0.36 5.63
CA TRP A 494 -9.29 -1.06 6.91
C TRP A 494 -10.34 -2.18 6.90
N MET A 495 -10.07 -3.26 7.59
CA MET A 495 -10.83 -4.51 7.52
C MET A 495 -12.29 -4.45 8.02
N GLN A 496 -12.82 -3.40 8.55
CA GLN A 496 -14.21 -3.23 9.00
C GLN A 496 -14.70 -4.19 10.12
N ASN A 497 -14.01 -5.28 10.38
CA ASN A 497 -14.35 -6.32 11.36
C ASN A 497 -13.38 -6.40 12.55
N SER A 498 -12.41 -5.49 12.61
CA SER A 498 -11.40 -5.39 13.66
C SER A 498 -11.68 -4.19 14.57
N GLY A 499 -11.13 -4.20 15.78
CA GLY A 499 -11.17 -3.09 16.73
C GLY A 499 -9.77 -2.68 17.16
N ASP A 500 -9.65 -1.48 17.71
CA ASP A 500 -8.37 -0.95 18.21
C ASP A 500 -7.82 -1.77 19.36
N HIS A 501 -8.68 -2.40 20.14
CA HIS A 501 -8.34 -3.15 21.37
C HIS A 501 -8.08 -4.61 21.04
N SER A 502 -6.90 -4.90 20.53
CA SER A 502 -6.57 -6.15 19.87
C SER A 502 -6.29 -7.36 20.77
N PHE A 503 -6.25 -7.22 22.10
CA PHE A 503 -5.90 -8.32 22.98
C PHE A 503 -6.96 -8.60 24.08
N GLN A 504 -8.14 -8.03 23.94
CA GLN A 504 -9.24 -8.24 24.89
C GLN A 504 -10.07 -9.50 24.62
N ILE A 505 -9.89 -10.13 23.47
CA ILE A 505 -10.57 -11.38 23.13
C ILE A 505 -9.55 -12.51 23.29
N PRO A 506 -9.64 -13.34 24.36
CA PRO A 506 -8.79 -14.51 24.47
C PRO A 506 -9.06 -15.45 23.28
N SER A 507 -8.02 -15.89 22.61
CA SER A 507 -8.15 -17.01 21.68
C SER A 507 -8.64 -18.25 22.43
N LYS A 508 -9.49 -19.04 21.84
CA LYS A 508 -9.94 -20.32 22.45
C LYS A 508 -8.80 -21.32 22.67
N GLY A 509 -7.70 -21.16 21.93
CA GLY A 509 -6.50 -21.99 22.01
C GLY A 509 -5.34 -21.34 22.76
N GLY A 510 -5.49 -20.10 23.21
CA GLY A 510 -4.46 -19.39 23.94
C GLY A 510 -4.62 -19.48 25.47
N SER A 511 -3.53 -19.32 26.17
CA SER A 511 -3.47 -19.23 27.64
C SER A 511 -3.57 -17.77 28.07
N LYS A 512 -4.04 -17.53 29.30
CA LYS A 512 -3.89 -16.23 29.95
C LYS A 512 -2.42 -15.85 30.21
N GLN A 513 -1.53 -16.83 30.05
CA GLN A 513 -0.08 -16.69 30.20
C GLN A 513 0.65 -16.35 28.90
N ASP A 514 -0.05 -16.36 27.76
CA ASP A 514 0.52 -15.94 26.47
C ASP A 514 0.90 -14.46 26.54
N SER A 515 1.97 -14.09 25.85
CA SER A 515 2.40 -12.69 25.80
C SER A 515 1.36 -11.77 25.15
N ASP A 516 1.45 -10.49 25.42
CA ASP A 516 0.57 -9.49 24.79
C ASP A 516 0.71 -9.50 23.26
N VAL A 517 1.92 -9.69 22.77
CA VAL A 517 2.23 -9.75 21.34
C VAL A 517 1.62 -10.99 20.69
N ASP A 518 1.76 -12.17 21.30
CA ASP A 518 1.15 -13.40 20.78
C ASP A 518 -0.37 -13.30 20.71
N ARG A 519 -0.99 -12.76 21.77
CA ARG A 519 -2.44 -12.54 21.78
C ARG A 519 -2.87 -11.54 20.70
N MET A 520 -2.09 -10.47 20.51
CA MET A 520 -2.36 -9.46 19.48
C MET A 520 -2.23 -10.08 18.09
N MET A 521 -1.18 -10.82 17.78
CA MET A 521 -1.01 -11.52 16.50
C MET A 521 -2.18 -12.47 16.25
N THR A 522 -2.53 -13.30 17.24
CA THR A 522 -3.65 -14.23 17.11
C THR A 522 -4.97 -13.50 16.83
N TYR A 523 -5.26 -12.42 17.55
CA TYR A 523 -6.46 -11.63 17.32
C TYR A 523 -6.47 -11.00 15.93
N ARG A 524 -5.37 -10.36 15.51
CA ARG A 524 -5.27 -9.69 14.21
C ARG A 524 -5.42 -10.69 13.07
N ASP A 525 -4.68 -11.78 13.10
CA ASP A 525 -4.75 -12.79 12.05
C ASP A 525 -6.10 -13.52 12.03
N ASP A 526 -6.78 -13.68 13.18
CA ASP A 526 -8.14 -14.19 13.23
C ASP A 526 -9.15 -13.25 12.56
N ARG A 527 -8.93 -11.93 12.63
CA ARG A 527 -9.76 -10.97 11.88
C ARG A 527 -9.53 -11.07 10.37
N TYR A 528 -8.28 -11.35 9.92
CA TYR A 528 -8.01 -11.67 8.50
C TYR A 528 -8.69 -12.99 8.10
N PHE A 529 -8.64 -14.00 8.96
CA PHE A 529 -9.33 -15.27 8.72
C PHE A 529 -10.86 -15.08 8.63
N ASP A 530 -11.46 -14.34 9.56
CA ASP A 530 -12.89 -14.00 9.53
C ASP A 530 -13.26 -13.23 8.25
N PHE A 531 -12.44 -12.29 7.82
CA PHE A 531 -12.65 -11.51 6.60
C PHE A 531 -12.65 -12.41 5.35
N VAL A 532 -11.63 -13.25 5.21
CA VAL A 532 -11.40 -14.07 4.00
C VAL A 532 -12.29 -15.30 3.96
N TYR A 533 -12.41 -16.04 5.07
CA TYR A 533 -13.07 -17.35 5.08
C TYR A 533 -14.45 -17.35 5.71
N THR A 534 -14.67 -16.62 6.81
CA THR A 534 -16.00 -16.62 7.46
C THR A 534 -16.97 -15.71 6.73
N ARG A 535 -16.50 -14.51 6.39
CA ARG A 535 -17.30 -13.51 5.65
C ARG A 535 -17.13 -13.64 4.15
N GLU A 536 -16.14 -14.37 3.70
CA GLU A 536 -15.83 -14.64 2.30
C GLU A 536 -15.73 -13.38 1.42
N LEU A 537 -15.19 -12.30 1.99
CA LEU A 537 -15.04 -11.04 1.28
C LEU A 537 -13.92 -11.11 0.25
N GLN A 538 -14.26 -10.76 -0.98
CA GLN A 538 -13.34 -10.78 -2.11
C GLN A 538 -12.59 -9.45 -2.17
N PHE A 539 -11.40 -9.40 -1.56
CA PHE A 539 -10.56 -8.21 -1.51
C PHE A 539 -9.08 -8.63 -1.39
N PRO A 540 -8.16 -8.09 -2.21
CA PRO A 540 -6.76 -8.47 -2.15
C PRO A 540 -6.10 -8.12 -0.80
N LEU A 541 -5.40 -9.07 -0.18
CA LEU A 541 -4.72 -8.87 1.11
C LEU A 541 -3.72 -7.71 1.06
N ALA A 542 -3.04 -7.52 -0.07
CA ALA A 542 -2.07 -6.43 -0.24
C ALA A 542 -2.66 -5.03 0.04
N HIS A 543 -3.95 -4.85 -0.16
CA HIS A 543 -4.63 -3.57 0.05
C HIS A 543 -5.47 -3.51 1.33
N LEU A 544 -5.47 -4.58 2.13
CA LEU A 544 -6.09 -4.56 3.46
C LEU A 544 -5.16 -3.90 4.48
N TYR A 545 -5.74 -3.13 5.37
CA TYR A 545 -5.06 -2.42 6.43
C TYR A 545 -5.68 -2.71 7.79
N ASN A 546 -4.86 -2.87 8.81
CA ASN A 546 -5.31 -3.14 10.16
C ASN A 546 -4.33 -2.63 11.23
N HIS A 547 -4.17 -1.31 11.40
CA HIS A 547 -3.32 -0.68 12.42
C HIS A 547 -2.10 -1.54 12.82
N ASP A 548 -1.21 -1.81 11.88
CA ASP A 548 -0.02 -2.63 12.08
C ASP A 548 1.23 -1.98 11.45
N PRO A 549 2.41 -2.16 12.03
CA PRO A 549 2.67 -2.76 13.36
C PRO A 549 2.43 -1.80 14.52
N ILE A 550 1.99 -2.35 15.66
CA ILE A 550 1.83 -1.59 16.91
C ILE A 550 2.88 -2.02 17.92
N TYR A 551 3.71 -1.09 18.38
CA TYR A 551 4.60 -1.24 19.53
C TYR A 551 4.74 0.11 20.21
N GLY A 552 3.68 0.54 20.90
CA GLY A 552 3.54 1.89 21.41
C GLY A 552 2.79 1.97 22.74
N ASN A 553 2.78 3.15 23.31
CA ASN A 553 1.99 3.47 24.49
C ASN A 553 0.50 3.42 24.14
N THR A 554 -0.10 2.28 24.34
CA THR A 554 -1.54 2.16 24.12
C THR A 554 -2.32 2.81 25.26
N VAL A 555 -2.18 4.10 25.43
CA VAL A 555 -3.04 4.86 26.37
C VAL A 555 -4.42 4.96 25.74
N LYS A 556 -5.23 3.97 26.01
CA LYS A 556 -6.51 3.78 25.35
C LYS A 556 -7.56 4.43 26.11
N SER A 557 -8.08 5.01 26.52
CA SER A 557 -9.09 5.57 27.40
C SER A 557 -8.60 5.60 28.85
N PRO A 558 -9.20 6.40 29.69
CA PRO A 558 -8.94 6.38 31.12
C PRO A 558 -9.07 5.00 31.78
N ARG A 559 -9.67 4.03 31.05
CA ARG A 559 -9.95 2.68 31.58
C ARG A 559 -8.90 1.61 31.24
N THR A 560 -8.05 1.84 30.24
CA THR A 560 -7.08 0.83 29.80
C THR A 560 -5.74 1.48 29.42
N LYS A 561 -4.92 1.72 30.43
CA LYS A 561 -3.49 1.98 30.18
C LYS A 561 -2.82 0.62 30.00
N GLN A 562 -2.57 0.21 28.79
CA GLN A 562 -1.82 -1.01 28.49
C GLN A 562 -0.69 -0.69 27.53
N THR A 563 0.51 -0.99 27.96
CA THR A 563 1.71 -0.97 27.14
C THR A 563 1.97 -2.39 26.70
N ILE A 564 2.12 -2.62 25.39
CA ILE A 564 2.50 -3.92 24.84
C ILE A 564 3.98 -4.13 25.15
N GLN A 565 4.32 -5.25 25.78
CA GLN A 565 5.71 -5.66 26.01
C GLN A 565 6.02 -6.86 25.12
N ALA A 566 7.23 -6.92 24.59
CA ALA A 566 7.74 -8.04 23.81
C ALA A 566 9.20 -8.31 24.15
N THR A 567 9.58 -9.58 24.22
CA THR A 567 10.97 -9.98 24.11
C THR A 567 11.48 -9.68 22.68
N THR A 568 12.78 -9.67 22.50
CA THR A 568 13.42 -9.48 21.21
C THR A 568 12.90 -10.47 20.15
N GLU A 569 12.74 -11.76 20.52
CA GLU A 569 12.26 -12.81 19.63
C GLU A 569 10.75 -12.68 19.31
N GLU A 570 9.91 -12.35 20.28
CA GLU A 570 8.48 -12.08 20.04
C GLU A 570 8.28 -10.87 19.12
N PHE A 571 9.09 -9.82 19.28
CA PHE A 571 9.03 -8.66 18.42
C PHE A 571 9.45 -9.01 16.97
N ARG A 572 10.49 -9.82 16.80
CA ARG A 572 10.94 -10.35 15.50
C ARG A 572 9.83 -11.16 14.83
N ASN A 573 9.27 -12.14 15.55
CA ASN A 573 8.20 -13.00 15.05
C ASN A 573 6.97 -12.19 14.62
N TYR A 574 6.62 -11.16 15.38
CA TYR A 574 5.53 -10.27 15.06
C TYR A 574 5.75 -9.54 13.73
N LEU A 575 6.90 -8.90 13.55
CA LEU A 575 7.17 -8.13 12.34
C LEU A 575 7.28 -9.03 11.10
N TYR A 576 7.91 -10.20 11.22
CA TYR A 576 8.00 -11.15 10.12
C TYR A 576 6.66 -11.77 9.73
N GLN A 577 5.81 -12.09 10.71
CA GLN A 577 4.46 -12.58 10.45
C GLN A 577 3.62 -11.49 9.73
N LEU A 578 3.77 -10.24 10.14
CA LEU A 578 3.15 -9.11 9.45
C LEU A 578 3.65 -8.99 8.01
N ALA A 579 4.96 -9.10 7.77
CA ALA A 579 5.53 -9.06 6.43
C ALA A 579 4.97 -10.18 5.54
N ALA A 580 4.90 -11.41 6.08
CA ALA A 580 4.38 -12.58 5.36
C ALA A 580 2.89 -12.48 5.03
N ARG A 581 2.13 -11.66 5.75
CA ARG A 581 0.73 -11.35 5.44
C ARG A 581 0.58 -10.64 4.09
N GLY A 582 1.66 -10.00 3.61
CA GLY A 582 1.73 -9.38 2.28
C GLY A 582 0.98 -8.05 2.16
N THR A 583 0.59 -7.42 3.26
CA THR A 583 -0.03 -6.10 3.24
C THR A 583 0.98 -5.04 2.77
N SER A 584 0.59 -4.22 1.80
CA SER A 584 1.46 -3.20 1.21
C SER A 584 1.69 -2.00 2.10
N PHE A 585 0.88 -1.84 3.13
CA PHE A 585 0.81 -0.62 3.92
C PHE A 585 1.12 -0.87 5.39
N TRP A 586 2.25 -0.31 5.85
CA TRP A 586 2.71 -0.40 7.22
C TRP A 586 2.73 0.98 7.85
N GLU A 587 1.90 1.18 8.85
CA GLU A 587 1.99 2.34 9.74
C GLU A 587 2.70 1.93 11.02
N LEU A 588 3.92 2.40 11.23
CA LEU A 588 4.66 2.18 12.46
C LEU A 588 4.04 3.00 13.58
N TYR A 589 3.17 2.36 14.35
CA TYR A 589 2.58 2.91 15.57
C TYR A 589 3.51 2.65 16.75
N PHE A 590 4.69 3.24 16.69
CA PHE A 590 5.78 3.00 17.63
C PHE A 590 5.99 4.17 18.57
N SER A 591 6.15 3.85 19.86
CA SER A 591 6.70 4.79 20.83
C SER A 591 8.20 4.51 20.96
N PHE A 592 9.03 5.41 20.47
CA PHE A 592 10.47 5.22 20.30
C PHE A 592 11.18 4.77 21.60
N HIS A 593 10.75 5.27 22.76
CA HIS A 593 11.33 4.91 24.07
C HIS A 593 11.08 3.45 24.50
N MET A 594 10.25 2.71 23.76
CA MET A 594 10.01 1.27 23.99
C MET A 594 10.93 0.38 23.15
N LEU A 595 11.66 0.94 22.20
CA LEU A 595 12.60 0.22 21.37
C LEU A 595 14.01 0.41 21.89
N ASP A 596 14.66 -0.70 22.22
CA ASP A 596 16.11 -0.79 22.44
C ASP A 596 16.84 -1.00 21.11
N GLU A 597 18.17 -1.01 21.15
CA GLU A 597 19.01 -1.17 19.99
C GLU A 597 18.69 -2.44 19.18
N GLU A 598 18.49 -3.57 19.88
CA GLU A 598 18.15 -4.84 19.21
C GLU A 598 16.82 -4.78 18.48
N LYS A 599 15.82 -4.10 19.03
CA LYS A 599 14.51 -3.93 18.37
C LYS A 599 14.59 -2.99 17.16
N TRP A 600 15.43 -1.96 17.23
CA TRP A 600 15.71 -1.12 16.05
C TRP A 600 16.39 -1.89 14.94
N GLU A 601 17.42 -2.70 15.25
CA GLU A 601 18.09 -3.61 14.30
C GLU A 601 17.09 -4.55 13.63
N ILE A 602 16.21 -5.19 14.41
CA ILE A 602 15.18 -6.11 13.91
C ILE A 602 14.17 -5.37 13.04
N CYS A 603 13.67 -4.22 13.48
CA CYS A 603 12.72 -3.45 12.70
C CYS A 603 13.31 -3.06 11.34
N ALA A 604 14.54 -2.59 11.33
CA ALA A 604 15.24 -2.22 10.11
C ALA A 604 15.47 -3.42 9.18
N GLU A 605 15.89 -4.55 9.73
CA GLU A 605 16.11 -5.78 8.97
C GLU A 605 14.81 -6.28 8.32
N VAL A 606 13.71 -6.33 9.08
CA VAL A 606 12.42 -6.80 8.55
C VAL A 606 11.85 -5.84 7.52
N LEU A 607 11.98 -4.53 7.71
CA LEU A 607 11.53 -3.54 6.72
C LEU A 607 12.29 -3.72 5.39
N ARG A 608 13.61 -3.84 5.43
CA ARG A 608 14.42 -4.10 4.22
C ARG A 608 14.06 -5.43 3.57
N TRP A 609 13.87 -6.49 4.38
CA TRP A 609 13.48 -7.80 3.89
C TRP A 609 12.10 -7.76 3.23
N ALA A 610 11.11 -7.12 3.85
CA ALA A 610 9.76 -6.98 3.31
C ALA A 610 9.75 -6.19 1.99
N GLU A 611 10.50 -5.09 1.93
CA GLU A 611 10.63 -4.25 0.73
C GLU A 611 11.28 -5.03 -0.43
N ALA A 612 12.38 -5.74 -0.17
CA ALA A 612 13.08 -6.55 -1.16
C ALA A 612 12.24 -7.72 -1.72
N HIS A 613 11.36 -8.30 -0.90
CA HIS A 613 10.53 -9.45 -1.29
C HIS A 613 9.07 -9.08 -1.57
N PHE A 614 8.73 -7.79 -1.60
CA PHE A 614 7.34 -7.37 -1.76
C PHE A 614 6.72 -7.81 -3.09
N HIS A 615 7.51 -7.95 -4.15
CA HIS A 615 7.05 -8.49 -5.44
C HIS A 615 6.46 -9.90 -5.30
N ILE A 616 6.94 -10.73 -4.35
CA ILE A 616 6.36 -12.03 -3.99
C ILE A 616 5.23 -11.85 -2.98
N LEU A 617 5.52 -11.15 -1.86
CA LEU A 617 4.62 -11.04 -0.70
C LEU A 617 3.27 -10.42 -1.04
N ARG A 618 3.20 -9.49 -1.99
CA ARG A 618 1.94 -8.87 -2.46
C ARG A 618 0.90 -9.87 -2.97
N ASN A 619 1.32 -11.06 -3.35
CA ASN A 619 0.45 -12.14 -3.84
C ASN A 619 -0.01 -13.08 -2.72
N ALA A 620 0.12 -12.69 -1.46
CA ALA A 620 -0.16 -13.53 -0.31
C ALA A 620 -1.63 -14.00 -0.28
N LYS A 621 -1.78 -15.27 0.07
CA LYS A 621 -3.04 -15.93 0.40
C LYS A 621 -2.95 -16.44 1.83
N LEU A 622 -4.03 -16.29 2.58
CA LEU A 622 -4.14 -16.91 3.90
C LEU A 622 -4.33 -18.41 3.72
N ILE A 623 -3.63 -19.21 4.52
CA ILE A 623 -3.67 -20.69 4.51
C ILE A 623 -3.83 -21.22 5.93
N GLY A 624 -4.26 -22.48 6.05
CA GLY A 624 -4.44 -23.14 7.34
C GLY A 624 -5.84 -23.00 7.89
N LYS A 625 -5.95 -22.93 9.22
CA LYS A 625 -7.24 -22.91 9.93
C LYS A 625 -7.39 -21.68 10.80
N THR A 626 -8.37 -21.68 11.71
CA THR A 626 -8.70 -20.52 12.51
C THR A 626 -7.66 -20.21 13.60
N PRO A 627 -7.05 -19.02 13.56
CA PRO A 627 -6.09 -18.59 14.60
C PRO A 627 -6.70 -18.59 16.01
N ALA A 628 -7.92 -18.07 16.17
CA ALA A 628 -8.61 -18.06 17.48
C ALA A 628 -8.99 -19.45 17.99
N GLY A 629 -9.06 -20.47 17.12
CA GLY A 629 -9.24 -21.87 17.48
C GLY A 629 -7.97 -22.53 18.02
N GLY A 630 -6.82 -21.88 17.88
CA GLY A 630 -5.51 -22.45 18.24
C GLY A 630 -4.91 -23.33 17.16
N ASP A 631 -5.45 -23.32 15.97
CA ASP A 631 -4.97 -24.12 14.85
C ASP A 631 -3.80 -23.44 14.14
N VAL A 632 -2.93 -24.26 13.50
CA VAL A 632 -1.86 -23.73 12.64
C VAL A 632 -2.46 -23.00 11.43
N TYR A 633 -1.94 -21.82 11.17
CA TYR A 633 -2.31 -20.96 10.04
C TYR A 633 -1.09 -20.22 9.50
N GLY A 634 -1.24 -19.53 8.40
CA GLY A 634 -0.19 -18.69 7.85
C GLY A 634 -0.56 -18.06 6.52
N TYR A 635 0.47 -17.70 5.77
CA TYR A 635 0.35 -17.03 4.49
C TYR A 635 1.27 -17.68 3.47
N SER A 636 0.80 -17.79 2.24
CA SER A 636 1.56 -18.31 1.11
C SER A 636 1.53 -17.30 -0.02
N ALA A 637 2.70 -16.90 -0.49
CA ALA A 637 2.86 -15.91 -1.55
C ALA A 637 3.82 -16.44 -2.62
N TRP A 638 3.46 -16.27 -3.90
CA TRP A 638 4.23 -16.77 -5.02
C TRP A 638 4.30 -15.76 -6.16
N ASP A 639 5.50 -15.67 -6.77
CA ASP A 639 5.75 -14.98 -8.02
C ASP A 639 6.58 -15.89 -8.93
N GLY A 640 5.93 -16.47 -9.92
CA GLY A 640 6.56 -17.50 -10.76
C GLY A 640 6.96 -18.75 -10.00
N ALA A 641 8.25 -19.06 -10.00
CA ALA A 641 8.85 -20.22 -9.32
C ALA A 641 9.38 -19.87 -7.91
N GLU A 642 9.30 -18.63 -7.48
CA GLU A 642 9.70 -18.17 -6.17
C GLU A 642 8.51 -18.04 -5.24
N GLY A 643 8.63 -18.51 -4.01
CA GLY A 643 7.57 -18.47 -3.02
C GLY A 643 8.06 -18.24 -1.61
N ILE A 644 7.20 -17.62 -0.80
CA ILE A 644 7.39 -17.44 0.64
C ILE A 644 6.16 -17.99 1.32
N VAL A 645 6.38 -18.93 2.25
CA VAL A 645 5.32 -19.53 3.05
C VAL A 645 5.62 -19.29 4.51
N SER A 646 4.71 -18.62 5.20
CA SER A 646 4.72 -18.44 6.64
C SER A 646 3.70 -19.35 7.30
N LEU A 647 4.08 -19.96 8.41
CA LEU A 647 3.19 -20.70 9.29
C LEU A 647 3.37 -20.20 10.73
N ARG A 648 2.28 -20.07 11.45
CA ARG A 648 2.29 -19.80 12.89
C ARG A 648 1.50 -20.84 13.64
N ASN A 649 2.10 -21.35 14.74
CA ASN A 649 1.40 -22.12 15.76
C ASN A 649 0.93 -21.15 16.86
N PRO A 650 -0.37 -20.80 16.98
CA PRO A 650 -0.83 -19.89 18.00
C PRO A 650 -1.08 -20.55 19.37
N ALA A 651 -0.88 -21.88 19.47
CA ALA A 651 -1.13 -22.63 20.69
C ALA A 651 0.14 -22.75 21.55
N ASN A 652 -0.06 -23.04 22.83
CA ASN A 652 1.01 -23.25 23.81
C ASN A 652 1.53 -24.71 23.87
N PHE A 653 1.27 -25.49 22.81
CA PHE A 653 1.77 -26.85 22.61
C PHE A 653 2.23 -27.06 21.17
N GLN A 654 3.09 -28.05 20.97
CA GLN A 654 3.62 -28.42 19.66
C GLN A 654 2.51 -28.91 18.73
N GLN A 655 2.56 -28.51 17.46
CA GLN A 655 1.63 -28.97 16.42
C GLN A 655 2.40 -29.44 15.16
N GLU A 656 1.81 -30.39 14.46
CA GLU A 656 2.27 -30.81 13.14
C GLU A 656 1.38 -30.20 12.05
N TYR A 657 1.97 -29.81 10.95
CA TYR A 657 1.26 -29.28 9.80
C TYR A 657 1.93 -29.74 8.49
N GLU A 658 1.12 -30.04 7.48
CA GLU A 658 1.58 -30.41 6.15
C GLU A 658 1.08 -29.40 5.12
N ILE A 659 2.00 -28.83 4.34
CA ILE A 659 1.71 -27.95 3.22
C ILE A 659 1.79 -28.78 1.94
N THR A 660 0.78 -28.71 1.07
CA THR A 660 0.87 -29.24 -0.30
C THR A 660 1.17 -28.08 -1.26
N LEU A 661 2.28 -28.19 -1.98
CA LEU A 661 2.73 -27.19 -2.95
C LEU A 661 1.87 -27.28 -4.22
N ASN A 662 0.75 -26.57 -4.26
CA ASN A 662 -0.19 -26.63 -5.37
C ASN A 662 -0.78 -25.26 -5.72
N ARG A 663 -1.61 -25.20 -6.76
CA ARG A 663 -2.24 -23.95 -7.24
C ARG A 663 -3.17 -23.27 -6.23
N LEU A 664 -3.72 -24.02 -5.27
CA LEU A 664 -4.59 -23.44 -4.25
C LEU A 664 -3.84 -22.47 -3.33
N ILE A 665 -2.57 -22.72 -3.10
CA ILE A 665 -1.69 -21.84 -2.33
C ILE A 665 -0.83 -20.92 -3.21
N GLY A 666 -1.03 -20.94 -4.53
CA GLY A 666 -0.39 -20.02 -5.48
C GLY A 666 0.77 -20.62 -6.28
N VAL A 667 1.13 -21.90 -6.08
CA VAL A 667 2.22 -22.55 -6.83
C VAL A 667 1.76 -22.84 -8.26
N LYS A 668 2.61 -22.52 -9.24
CA LYS A 668 2.37 -22.85 -10.65
C LYS A 668 2.57 -24.33 -10.91
N GLU A 669 1.78 -24.92 -11.82
CA GLU A 669 1.78 -26.36 -12.11
C GLU A 669 3.08 -26.87 -12.75
N ASP A 670 3.84 -26.00 -13.38
CA ASP A 670 5.14 -26.27 -13.97
C ASP A 670 6.32 -26.05 -13.01
N ALA A 671 6.06 -25.68 -11.75
CA ALA A 671 7.10 -25.43 -10.76
C ALA A 671 7.85 -26.72 -10.42
N ALA A 672 9.16 -26.73 -10.61
CA ALA A 672 10.07 -27.84 -10.38
C ALA A 672 11.44 -27.34 -9.89
N ASP A 673 12.23 -28.23 -9.32
CA ASP A 673 13.61 -27.99 -8.88
C ASP A 673 13.76 -26.84 -7.87
N MET A 674 12.74 -26.59 -7.06
CA MET A 674 12.76 -25.54 -6.06
C MET A 674 13.54 -25.99 -4.82
N GLY A 675 14.58 -25.26 -4.43
CA GLY A 675 15.18 -25.37 -3.11
C GLY A 675 14.26 -24.78 -2.03
N CYS A 676 14.42 -25.19 -0.78
CA CYS A 676 13.73 -24.61 0.37
C CYS A 676 14.75 -24.09 1.38
N THR A 677 14.61 -22.83 1.77
CA THR A 677 15.45 -22.18 2.80
C THR A 677 14.58 -21.65 3.93
N GLN A 678 14.96 -21.90 5.17
CA GLN A 678 14.27 -21.37 6.32
C GLN A 678 14.71 -19.92 6.59
N VAL A 679 13.74 -19.00 6.63
CA VAL A 679 13.95 -17.58 6.99
C VAL A 679 13.78 -17.37 8.48
N LEU A 680 12.78 -18.02 9.10
CA LEU A 680 12.52 -18.06 10.54
C LEU A 680 12.10 -19.46 11.00
N PRO A 681 12.44 -19.85 12.25
CA PRO A 681 13.44 -19.25 13.14
C PRO A 681 14.79 -19.14 12.45
N TYR A 682 15.69 -18.31 13.01
CA TYR A 682 16.98 -18.06 12.38
C TYR A 682 17.67 -19.34 11.89
N ALA A 683 18.12 -19.25 10.68
CA ALA A 683 19.01 -20.13 9.90
C ALA A 683 19.07 -21.60 10.28
N ALA A 684 18.19 -22.40 9.71
CA ALA A 684 18.58 -23.77 9.38
C ALA A 684 19.19 -23.79 7.97
N LYS A 685 20.21 -24.65 7.76
CA LYS A 685 20.71 -24.94 6.42
C LYS A 685 19.58 -25.46 5.54
N PRO A 686 19.59 -25.17 4.23
CA PRO A 686 18.66 -25.79 3.30
C PRO A 686 18.65 -27.29 3.48
N ASP A 687 17.49 -27.92 3.42
CA ASP A 687 17.35 -29.39 3.59
C ASP A 687 17.95 -30.19 2.44
N GLY A 688 18.43 -29.56 1.40
CA GLY A 688 19.05 -30.14 0.22
C GLY A 688 18.08 -30.86 -0.71
N LYS A 689 16.77 -30.77 -0.45
CA LYS A 689 15.72 -31.33 -1.32
C LYS A 689 15.37 -30.35 -2.43
N ALA A 690 15.03 -30.91 -3.58
CA ALA A 690 14.39 -30.22 -4.66
C ALA A 690 12.89 -30.52 -4.60
N TYR A 691 12.09 -29.48 -4.53
CA TYR A 691 10.63 -29.55 -4.47
C TYR A 691 10.01 -29.25 -5.84
N ARG A 692 8.82 -29.78 -6.07
CA ARG A 692 8.03 -29.55 -7.28
C ARG A 692 6.54 -29.40 -6.94
N TYR A 693 5.76 -29.01 -7.92
CA TYR A 693 4.30 -28.99 -7.79
C TYR A 693 3.76 -30.35 -7.33
N GLY A 694 2.86 -30.32 -6.36
CA GLY A 694 2.23 -31.51 -5.76
C GLY A 694 2.97 -32.09 -4.55
N ASP A 695 4.20 -31.68 -4.27
CA ASP A 695 4.94 -32.18 -3.12
C ASP A 695 4.36 -31.69 -1.78
N GLY A 696 4.43 -32.58 -0.77
CA GLY A 696 4.08 -32.27 0.60
C GLY A 696 5.29 -31.83 1.43
N VAL A 697 5.15 -30.79 2.22
CA VAL A 697 6.15 -30.32 3.19
C VAL A 697 5.58 -30.46 4.59
N LYS A 698 6.11 -31.44 5.35
CA LYS A 698 5.71 -31.70 6.73
C LYS A 698 6.58 -30.92 7.70
N LEU A 699 5.96 -30.23 8.63
CA LEU A 699 6.60 -29.39 9.62
C LEU A 699 6.06 -29.67 11.02
N THR A 700 6.94 -29.60 11.98
CA THR A 700 6.61 -29.59 13.40
C THR A 700 6.90 -28.19 13.92
N LEU A 701 5.90 -27.51 14.47
CA LEU A 701 6.01 -26.16 15.01
C LEU A 701 5.93 -26.20 16.55
N ALA A 702 6.91 -25.57 17.19
CA ALA A 702 6.91 -25.38 18.64
C ALA A 702 5.76 -24.44 19.08
N PRO A 703 5.45 -24.35 20.38
CA PRO A 703 4.50 -23.36 20.89
C PRO A 703 4.85 -21.94 20.46
N HIS A 704 3.86 -21.19 19.98
CA HIS A 704 3.97 -19.79 19.51
C HIS A 704 4.98 -19.55 18.37
N GLU A 705 5.50 -20.60 17.77
CA GLU A 705 6.51 -20.48 16.69
C GLU A 705 5.92 -19.84 15.44
N VAL A 706 6.69 -18.93 14.85
CA VAL A 706 6.54 -18.46 13.48
C VAL A 706 7.64 -19.11 12.63
N ARG A 707 7.23 -19.88 11.62
CA ARG A 707 8.11 -20.53 10.66
C ARG A 707 7.93 -19.90 9.30
N ILE A 708 9.01 -19.37 8.72
CA ILE A 708 8.98 -18.82 7.36
C ILE A 708 9.96 -19.60 6.49
N LEU A 709 9.45 -20.09 5.36
CA LEU A 709 10.19 -20.83 4.35
C LEU A 709 10.18 -20.02 3.05
N ARG A 710 11.34 -19.95 2.40
CA ARG A 710 11.48 -19.44 1.03
C ARG A 710 11.76 -20.61 0.09
N PHE A 711 10.97 -20.70 -0.97
CA PHE A 711 11.14 -21.64 -2.07
C PHE A 711 11.66 -20.89 -3.29
N GLY A 712 12.48 -21.54 -4.11
CA GLY A 712 13.00 -20.97 -5.35
C GLY A 712 14.34 -21.57 -5.74
N ALA A 713 15.02 -20.91 -6.66
CA ALA A 713 16.36 -21.32 -7.05
C ALA A 713 17.32 -21.31 -5.84
N PRO A 714 18.15 -22.33 -5.65
CA PRO A 714 19.13 -22.34 -4.57
C PRO A 714 20.07 -21.13 -4.68
N ASP A 715 20.20 -20.38 -3.60
CA ASP A 715 21.20 -19.30 -3.54
C ASP A 715 22.60 -19.91 -3.43
N ARG A 716 23.38 -19.76 -4.49
CA ARG A 716 24.75 -20.29 -4.59
C ARG A 716 25.84 -19.21 -4.46
N GLN A 717 25.44 -17.97 -4.25
CA GLN A 717 26.36 -16.86 -4.04
C GLN A 717 26.65 -16.70 -2.56
N ALA A 718 27.91 -16.82 -2.18
CA ALA A 718 28.33 -16.56 -0.80
C ALA A 718 28.06 -15.10 -0.41
N ALA A 719 27.73 -14.89 0.86
CA ALA A 719 27.67 -13.54 1.42
C ALA A 719 29.00 -12.83 1.27
N ARG A 720 28.95 -11.51 1.05
CA ARG A 720 30.13 -10.66 0.96
C ARG A 720 30.17 -9.69 2.13
N LEU A 721 31.37 -9.39 2.59
CA LEU A 721 31.58 -8.35 3.59
C LEU A 721 31.41 -6.97 2.94
N HIS A 722 30.37 -6.23 3.35
CA HIS A 722 30.12 -4.87 2.90
C HIS A 722 30.90 -3.86 3.73
N VAL A 723 30.77 -3.93 5.05
CA VAL A 723 31.37 -2.95 5.95
C VAL A 723 32.14 -3.68 7.05
N ALA A 724 33.42 -3.32 7.21
CA ALA A 724 34.22 -3.65 8.38
C ALA A 724 34.57 -2.36 9.13
N LYS A 725 34.39 -2.34 10.45
CA LYS A 725 34.59 -1.16 11.26
C LYS A 725 35.06 -1.55 12.67
N ALA A 726 35.98 -0.75 13.25
CA ALA A 726 36.29 -0.90 14.67
C ALA A 726 35.05 -0.52 15.51
N ALA A 727 34.48 -1.46 16.26
CA ALA A 727 33.29 -1.25 17.11
C ALA A 727 33.66 -0.79 18.53
N ALA A 728 34.85 -1.17 18.99
CA ALA A 728 35.43 -0.75 20.26
C ALA A 728 36.94 -0.92 20.18
N GLY A 729 37.67 -0.51 21.21
CA GLY A 729 39.11 -0.61 21.25
C GLY A 729 39.69 -2.01 21.14
N ASN A 730 38.88 -3.06 21.15
CA ASN A 730 39.30 -4.44 21.00
C ASN A 730 38.32 -5.29 20.18
N ALA A 731 37.39 -4.67 19.46
CA ALA A 731 36.38 -5.37 18.69
C ALA A 731 36.19 -4.72 17.29
N VAL A 732 35.82 -5.54 16.33
CA VAL A 732 35.44 -5.15 14.97
C VAL A 732 34.02 -5.59 14.67
N SER A 733 33.25 -4.72 14.06
CA SER A 733 31.94 -5.02 13.47
C SER A 733 32.13 -5.40 12.00
N LEU A 734 31.58 -6.52 11.60
CA LEU A 734 31.61 -7.08 10.24
C LEU A 734 30.17 -7.19 9.74
N CYS A 735 29.77 -6.33 8.83
CA CYS A 735 28.43 -6.33 8.24
C CYS A 735 28.46 -6.95 6.85
N PHE A 736 27.62 -7.98 6.63
CA PHE A 736 27.52 -8.73 5.39
C PHE A 736 26.25 -8.35 4.62
N ASP A 737 26.27 -8.55 3.29
CA ASP A 737 25.13 -8.31 2.40
C ASP A 737 23.97 -9.31 2.60
N LYS A 738 24.28 -10.49 3.17
CA LYS A 738 23.33 -11.56 3.48
C LYS A 738 23.47 -11.97 4.94
N ARG A 739 22.45 -12.65 5.45
CA ARG A 739 22.48 -13.27 6.78
C ARG A 739 23.58 -14.30 6.87
N VAL A 740 24.31 -14.30 7.97
CA VAL A 740 25.45 -15.18 8.22
C VAL A 740 25.27 -15.98 9.50
N SER A 741 26.04 -17.07 9.65
CA SER A 741 26.06 -17.91 10.83
C SER A 741 27.42 -17.85 11.51
N THR A 742 27.42 -17.75 12.82
CA THR A 742 28.63 -17.84 13.64
C THR A 742 28.95 -19.28 14.09
N GLU A 743 28.10 -20.26 13.75
CA GLU A 743 28.36 -21.65 14.05
C GLU A 743 29.54 -22.17 13.23
N GLY A 744 30.57 -22.65 13.92
CA GLY A 744 31.80 -23.10 13.28
C GLY A 744 32.64 -22.03 12.61
N ALA A 745 32.26 -20.73 12.80
CA ALA A 745 32.95 -19.58 12.20
C ALA A 745 34.32 -19.34 12.86
N ARG A 746 35.25 -18.84 12.04
CA ARG A 746 36.57 -18.41 12.47
C ARG A 746 36.85 -17.03 11.96
N VAL A 747 37.04 -16.08 12.87
CA VAL A 747 37.51 -14.73 12.53
C VAL A 747 38.82 -14.46 13.27
N LEU A 748 39.84 -14.07 12.52
CA LEU A 748 41.12 -13.67 13.05
C LEU A 748 41.28 -12.17 12.97
N LEU A 749 41.71 -11.56 14.08
CA LEU A 749 42.09 -10.15 14.16
C LEU A 749 43.62 -10.09 14.44
N ASN A 750 44.38 -9.57 13.50
CA ASN A 750 45.86 -9.61 13.53
C ASN A 750 46.40 -11.04 13.79
N GLY A 751 45.80 -12.05 13.20
CA GLY A 751 46.16 -13.46 13.37
C GLY A 751 45.64 -14.12 14.66
N VAL A 752 44.95 -13.41 15.56
CA VAL A 752 44.43 -13.91 16.82
C VAL A 752 42.93 -14.25 16.66
N GLN A 753 42.53 -15.42 17.11
CA GLN A 753 41.12 -15.86 17.06
C GLN A 753 40.24 -14.96 17.93
N ALA A 754 39.22 -14.35 17.32
CA ALA A 754 38.24 -13.52 17.99
C ALA A 754 37.08 -14.33 18.60
N LYS A 755 36.47 -13.79 19.66
CA LYS A 755 35.16 -14.19 20.15
C LYS A 755 34.09 -13.52 19.30
N LEU A 756 33.12 -14.29 18.83
CA LEU A 756 32.08 -13.83 17.91
C LEU A 756 30.74 -13.64 18.64
N THR A 757 30.05 -12.56 18.30
CA THR A 757 28.65 -12.30 18.69
C THR A 757 27.90 -11.89 17.44
N LEU A 758 26.80 -12.60 17.13
CA LEU A 758 25.91 -12.25 16.03
C LEU A 758 24.91 -11.19 16.53
N CYS A 759 24.77 -10.10 15.81
CA CYS A 759 23.79 -9.04 16.11
C CYS A 759 22.35 -9.49 15.75
N ALA A 760 21.37 -8.74 16.26
CA ALA A 760 19.97 -9.06 16.06
C ALA A 760 19.49 -8.91 14.60
N ASP A 761 20.22 -8.22 13.74
CA ASP A 761 19.97 -8.14 12.30
C ASP A 761 20.38 -9.41 11.52
N TYR A 762 21.13 -10.35 12.15
CA TYR A 762 21.70 -11.54 11.53
C TYR A 762 22.68 -11.29 10.35
N HIS A 763 22.97 -10.05 10.06
CA HIS A 763 23.92 -9.63 9.03
C HIS A 763 25.27 -9.17 9.65
N THR A 764 25.24 -8.72 10.90
CA THR A 764 26.38 -8.15 11.56
C THR A 764 26.98 -9.09 12.60
N VAL A 765 28.30 -9.30 12.53
CA VAL A 765 29.08 -10.08 13.49
C VAL A 765 30.06 -9.15 14.20
N ILE A 766 29.97 -9.09 15.52
CA ILE A 766 31.01 -8.46 16.35
C ILE A 766 32.07 -9.49 16.68
N ALA A 767 33.31 -9.21 16.23
CA ALA A 767 34.49 -10.01 16.52
C ALA A 767 35.38 -9.28 17.54
N ALA A 768 35.56 -9.83 18.73
CA ALA A 768 36.30 -9.19 19.82
C ALA A 768 37.51 -10.06 20.24
N CYS A 769 38.66 -9.41 20.50
CA CYS A 769 39.82 -10.03 21.09
C CYS A 769 40.09 -9.54 22.52
N GLN A 770 41.04 -10.17 23.22
CA GLN A 770 41.33 -9.80 24.61
C GLN A 770 42.21 -8.53 24.69
N GLU A 771 43.08 -8.34 23.71
CA GLU A 771 44.01 -7.22 23.67
C GLU A 771 43.38 -6.03 22.94
N ALA A 772 43.65 -4.83 23.43
CA ALA A 772 43.21 -3.59 22.80
C ALA A 772 44.02 -3.31 21.52
N PHE A 773 43.34 -2.76 20.52
CA PHE A 773 43.98 -2.27 19.29
C PHE A 773 44.80 -1.04 19.58
N LYS A 774 45.90 -0.89 18.85
CA LYS A 774 46.65 0.35 18.92
C LYS A 774 45.97 1.45 18.11
N PRO A 775 45.79 2.64 18.69
CA PRO A 775 45.22 3.78 17.99
C PRO A 775 45.92 4.08 16.66
N TYR A 776 45.14 4.34 15.63
CA TYR A 776 45.60 4.70 14.27
C TYR A 776 46.43 3.62 13.56
N GLU A 777 46.51 2.41 14.12
CA GLU A 777 47.12 1.26 13.45
C GLU A 777 46.05 0.38 12.78
N ALA A 778 46.43 -0.27 11.69
CA ALA A 778 45.60 -1.17 10.93
C ALA A 778 45.40 -2.52 11.66
N VAL A 779 44.16 -2.97 11.73
CA VAL A 779 43.77 -4.30 12.19
C VAL A 779 43.47 -5.15 10.97
N GLN A 780 44.24 -6.22 10.78
CA GLN A 780 44.01 -7.18 9.71
C GLN A 780 42.90 -8.16 10.11
N ILE A 781 41.96 -8.44 9.21
CA ILE A 781 40.81 -9.29 9.41
C ILE A 781 40.84 -10.43 8.40
N GLU A 782 40.71 -11.65 8.90
CA GLU A 782 40.45 -12.84 8.10
C GLU A 782 39.19 -13.50 8.63
N ALA A 783 38.12 -13.50 7.86
CA ALA A 783 36.83 -14.09 8.22
C ALA A 783 36.53 -15.34 7.40
N ALA A 784 36.22 -16.43 8.08
CA ALA A 784 35.76 -17.66 7.50
C ALA A 784 34.49 -18.14 8.25
N LEU A 785 33.35 -18.08 7.59
CA LEU A 785 32.05 -18.40 8.16
C LEU A 785 31.11 -18.98 7.07
N THR A 786 29.86 -19.23 7.37
CA THR A 786 28.86 -19.63 6.38
C THR A 786 27.72 -18.63 6.37
N ASP A 787 27.13 -18.41 5.18
CA ASP A 787 25.86 -17.73 5.11
C ASP A 787 24.67 -18.68 5.40
N CYS A 788 23.46 -18.11 5.49
CA CYS A 788 22.26 -18.88 5.79
C CYS A 788 21.81 -19.80 4.64
N ALA A 789 22.33 -19.62 3.43
CA ALA A 789 22.15 -20.55 2.33
C ALA A 789 23.14 -21.73 2.38
N GLY A 790 24.09 -21.71 3.33
CA GLY A 790 25.10 -22.74 3.50
C GLY A 790 26.36 -22.54 2.67
N ASN A 791 26.50 -21.40 1.98
CA ASN A 791 27.69 -21.11 1.20
C ASN A 791 28.84 -20.70 2.13
N ALA A 792 30.05 -21.15 1.80
CA ALA A 792 31.25 -20.77 2.54
C ALA A 792 31.66 -19.34 2.20
N VAL A 793 31.74 -18.50 3.22
CA VAL A 793 32.18 -17.10 3.15
C VAL A 793 33.64 -17.04 3.57
N LYS A 794 34.48 -16.45 2.74
CA LYS A 794 35.88 -16.18 3.04
C LYS A 794 36.19 -14.75 2.64
N GLU A 795 36.39 -13.89 3.63
CA GLU A 795 36.64 -12.49 3.41
C GLU A 795 37.91 -12.04 4.15
N THR A 796 38.59 -11.09 3.55
CA THR A 796 39.71 -10.40 4.17
C THR A 796 39.47 -8.89 4.12
N ALA A 797 39.73 -8.22 5.20
CA ALA A 797 39.58 -6.77 5.28
C ALA A 797 40.66 -6.18 6.18
N GLN A 798 40.79 -4.86 6.11
CA GLN A 798 41.63 -4.08 7.00
C GLN A 798 40.83 -2.90 7.52
N VAL A 799 40.86 -2.69 8.82
CA VAL A 799 40.24 -1.53 9.45
C VAL A 799 41.27 -0.77 10.27
N VAL A 800 41.09 0.52 10.44
CA VAL A 800 41.90 1.29 11.36
C VAL A 800 41.08 1.61 12.60
N TYR A 801 41.66 1.39 13.76
CA TYR A 801 41.04 1.80 15.01
C TYR A 801 41.25 3.29 15.24
N TYR A 802 40.16 4.03 15.22
CA TYR A 802 40.12 5.45 15.53
C TYR A 802 39.53 5.64 16.93
N PRO A 803 40.31 6.11 17.93
CA PRO A 803 39.74 6.48 19.23
C PRO A 803 38.67 7.56 19.06
N ASP A 804 37.52 7.37 19.73
CA ASP A 804 36.33 8.24 19.61
C ASP A 804 35.78 8.33 18.16
N ASP A 805 36.06 7.33 17.30
CA ASP A 805 35.76 7.32 15.86
C ASP A 805 36.45 8.48 15.06
N LEU A 806 37.36 9.19 15.65
CA LEU A 806 37.99 10.39 15.05
C LEU A 806 39.12 9.99 14.08
N ILE A 807 38.86 10.12 12.75
CA ILE A 807 39.85 9.88 11.70
C ILE A 807 40.96 10.95 11.80
N PHE A 808 40.58 12.23 11.80
CA PHE A 808 41.46 13.33 12.05
C PHE A 808 40.77 14.57 12.64
N ARG A 809 41.59 15.41 13.26
CA ARG A 809 41.26 16.78 13.65
C ARG A 809 42.44 17.68 13.26
N ALA A 810 42.19 18.62 12.37
CA ALA A 810 43.24 19.50 11.85
C ALA A 810 42.73 20.93 11.66
N ASP A 811 43.61 21.90 11.79
CA ASP A 811 43.29 23.30 11.51
C ASP A 811 43.45 23.58 10.02
N ALA A 812 42.37 24.03 9.37
CA ALA A 812 42.36 24.32 7.96
C ALA A 812 43.17 25.60 7.62
N ARG A 813 43.83 25.54 6.49
CA ARG A 813 44.40 26.72 5.77
C ARG A 813 44.15 26.46 4.28
N PRO A 814 43.82 27.49 3.48
CA PRO A 814 43.66 27.34 2.05
C PRO A 814 44.86 26.63 1.40
N GLY A 815 44.56 25.59 0.60
CA GLY A 815 45.58 24.76 -0.07
C GLY A 815 46.27 23.70 0.80
N ALA A 816 45.92 23.55 2.07
CA ALA A 816 46.56 22.59 2.98
C ALA A 816 46.01 21.16 2.85
N VAL A 817 46.87 20.17 2.93
CA VAL A 817 46.50 18.76 3.18
C VAL A 817 46.17 18.62 4.66
N LEU A 818 44.97 18.21 4.99
CA LEU A 818 44.50 18.00 6.36
C LEU A 818 44.78 16.59 6.88
N ALA A 819 44.73 15.62 5.99
CA ALA A 819 45.09 14.22 6.25
C ALA A 819 45.53 13.53 4.95
N GLU A 820 46.54 12.66 5.06
CA GLU A 820 47.04 11.84 3.93
C GLU A 820 46.05 10.71 3.58
N ARG A 821 45.21 10.35 4.55
CA ARG A 821 44.16 9.31 4.38
C ARG A 821 42.86 9.80 5.01
N GLY A 822 41.82 9.92 4.20
CA GLY A 822 40.49 10.27 4.61
C GLY A 822 39.63 9.02 4.84
N ILE A 823 38.41 9.06 4.35
CA ILE A 823 37.49 7.93 4.37
C ILE A 823 37.71 7.00 3.18
N GLU A 824 37.34 5.74 3.35
CA GLU A 824 37.31 4.75 2.27
C GLU A 824 36.21 3.69 2.55
N GLY A 825 35.69 3.04 1.50
CA GLY A 825 34.72 1.96 1.59
C GLY A 825 33.28 2.45 1.70
N GLU A 826 32.40 1.57 2.15
CA GLU A 826 30.95 1.75 2.13
C GLU A 826 30.36 2.38 3.41
N GLY A 827 31.19 2.71 4.39
CA GLY A 827 30.76 3.11 5.73
C GLY A 827 30.17 4.52 5.83
N ASP A 828 29.51 4.73 6.96
CA ASP A 828 29.03 6.06 7.37
C ASP A 828 30.18 6.96 7.78
N PHE A 829 30.01 8.28 7.63
CA PHE A 829 30.96 9.26 8.17
C PHE A 829 30.33 10.61 8.44
N THR A 830 31.02 11.43 9.22
CA THR A 830 30.65 12.82 9.50
C THR A 830 31.84 13.74 9.23
N LEU A 831 31.61 14.79 8.45
CA LEU A 831 32.54 15.89 8.23
C LEU A 831 32.01 17.13 8.96
N ALA A 832 32.79 17.68 9.89
CA ALA A 832 32.43 18.89 10.65
C ALA A 832 33.47 19.98 10.52
N PHE A 833 33.05 21.20 10.19
CA PHE A 833 33.93 22.34 10.01
C PHE A 833 33.23 23.70 10.25
N PRO A 834 33.93 24.74 10.65
CA PRO A 834 33.38 26.09 10.67
C PRO A 834 33.41 26.70 9.28
N LEU A 835 32.42 27.48 8.93
CA LEU A 835 32.32 28.20 7.67
C LEU A 835 32.08 29.68 7.93
N SER A 836 32.87 30.52 7.28
CA SER A 836 32.66 31.98 7.17
C SER A 836 33.27 32.40 5.83
N THR A 837 32.43 32.68 4.85
CA THR A 837 32.87 33.03 3.50
C THR A 837 31.95 34.05 2.85
N GLU A 838 32.49 34.86 1.93
CA GLU A 838 31.74 35.69 0.98
C GLU A 838 31.87 35.16 -0.45
N ASP A 839 32.69 34.11 -0.64
CA ASP A 839 32.95 33.53 -1.94
C ASP A 839 31.72 32.74 -2.45
N ALA A 840 31.55 32.75 -3.76
CA ALA A 840 30.69 31.85 -4.50
C ALA A 840 31.54 31.03 -5.50
N ASP A 841 30.99 29.90 -5.97
CA ASP A 841 31.69 28.97 -6.86
C ASP A 841 33.05 28.53 -6.31
N ALA A 842 33.07 28.04 -5.10
CA ALA A 842 34.29 27.77 -4.35
C ALA A 842 34.28 26.39 -3.71
N VAL A 843 35.24 25.52 -4.04
CA VAL A 843 35.46 24.27 -3.32
C VAL A 843 36.14 24.60 -1.99
N LEU A 844 35.53 24.18 -0.89
CA LEU A 844 36.02 24.44 0.47
C LEU A 844 36.94 23.31 0.96
N LEU A 845 36.39 22.07 0.87
CA LEU A 845 37.05 20.84 1.31
C LEU A 845 36.78 19.75 0.29
N ALA A 846 37.75 18.91 0.03
CA ALA A 846 37.57 17.76 -0.85
C ALA A 846 38.44 16.57 -0.45
N GLN A 847 37.95 15.37 -0.74
CA GLN A 847 38.73 14.15 -0.92
C GLN A 847 38.44 13.64 -2.32
N ASP A 848 39.45 13.54 -3.17
CA ASP A 848 39.25 13.20 -4.58
C ASP A 848 38.51 11.88 -4.77
N GLY A 849 37.48 11.89 -5.62
CA GLY A 849 36.62 10.75 -5.88
C GLY A 849 35.71 10.33 -4.71
N ALA A 850 35.80 10.91 -3.51
CA ALA A 850 35.01 10.52 -2.36
C ALA A 850 33.96 11.58 -1.97
N PHE A 851 34.38 12.77 -1.60
CA PHE A 851 33.46 13.84 -1.24
C PHE A 851 33.98 15.25 -1.60
N THR A 852 33.02 16.16 -1.74
CA THR A 852 33.30 17.59 -1.93
C THR A 852 32.31 18.44 -1.12
N ALA A 853 32.82 19.43 -0.38
CA ALA A 853 32.03 20.51 0.21
C ALA A 853 32.36 21.80 -0.53
N ALA A 854 31.39 22.44 -1.18
CA ALA A 854 31.58 23.62 -2.00
C ALA A 854 30.44 24.63 -1.82
N VAL A 855 30.73 25.91 -2.01
CA VAL A 855 29.72 26.96 -2.16
C VAL A 855 29.47 27.14 -3.65
N ASP A 856 28.23 27.01 -4.05
CA ASP A 856 27.81 27.12 -5.46
C ASP A 856 27.66 28.61 -5.89
N VAL A 857 27.39 28.81 -7.19
CA VAL A 857 27.18 30.15 -7.79
C VAL A 857 26.03 30.91 -7.17
N ASP A 858 25.02 30.23 -6.65
CA ASP A 858 23.85 30.79 -5.95
C ASP A 858 24.13 31.04 -4.45
N GLY A 859 25.32 30.77 -3.98
CA GLY A 859 25.75 30.94 -2.58
C GLY A 859 25.35 29.77 -1.67
N THR A 860 24.68 28.74 -2.14
CA THR A 860 24.28 27.57 -1.34
C THR A 860 25.50 26.68 -1.08
N LEU A 861 25.54 26.07 0.12
CA LEU A 861 26.55 25.05 0.45
C LEU A 861 26.11 23.71 -0.11
N ARG A 862 26.95 23.12 -0.96
CA ARG A 862 26.75 21.77 -1.48
C ARG A 862 27.73 20.79 -0.84
N PHE A 863 27.18 19.67 -0.43
CA PHE A 863 27.96 18.52 0.01
C PHE A 863 27.62 17.33 -0.89
N THR A 864 28.64 16.88 -1.62
CA THR A 864 28.51 15.79 -2.60
C THR A 864 29.34 14.62 -2.15
N VAL A 865 28.79 13.42 -2.18
CA VAL A 865 29.48 12.16 -1.90
C VAL A 865 29.07 11.16 -2.98
N GLY A 866 30.04 10.68 -3.75
CA GLY A 866 29.78 9.81 -4.89
C GLY A 866 28.70 10.38 -5.81
N SER A 867 27.59 9.66 -5.96
CA SER A 867 26.46 10.02 -6.81
C SER A 867 25.42 10.96 -6.15
N VAL A 868 25.52 11.24 -4.85
CA VAL A 868 24.53 12.02 -4.10
C VAL A 868 25.04 13.43 -3.79
N CYS A 869 24.14 14.41 -3.88
CA CYS A 869 24.42 15.79 -3.51
C CYS A 869 23.28 16.36 -2.65
N VAL A 870 23.61 16.97 -1.52
CA VAL A 870 22.70 17.77 -0.69
C VAL A 870 23.13 19.23 -0.71
N ALA A 871 22.16 20.15 -0.82
CA ALA A 871 22.42 21.59 -0.81
C ALA A 871 21.70 22.27 0.35
N SER A 872 22.29 23.31 0.91
CA SER A 872 21.66 24.12 1.96
C SER A 872 20.40 24.81 1.43
N THR A 873 19.40 24.96 2.30
CA THR A 873 18.11 25.59 1.92
C THR A 873 18.24 27.11 1.68
N LYS A 874 19.33 27.72 2.11
CA LYS A 874 19.64 29.14 1.95
C LYS A 874 21.11 29.36 1.61
N PRO A 875 21.44 30.47 0.95
CA PRO A 875 22.84 30.89 0.77
C PRO A 875 23.61 31.01 2.10
N VAL A 876 24.90 30.64 2.10
CA VAL A 876 25.80 30.65 3.26
C VAL A 876 26.96 31.63 3.11
N ASN A 877 27.06 32.29 1.97
CA ASN A 877 28.16 33.20 1.62
C ASN A 877 27.89 34.65 2.05
N ASP A 878 27.30 34.85 3.22
CA ASP A 878 27.03 36.18 3.81
C ASP A 878 28.08 36.64 4.83
N GLY A 879 29.24 35.99 4.86
CA GLY A 879 30.34 36.30 5.78
C GLY A 879 30.10 35.90 7.22
N LYS A 880 28.93 35.41 7.59
CA LYS A 880 28.64 34.98 8.96
C LYS A 880 29.31 33.64 9.27
N ARG A 881 29.83 33.56 10.51
CA ARG A 881 30.39 32.31 11.00
C ARG A 881 29.29 31.32 11.35
N ARG A 882 29.37 30.11 10.76
CA ARG A 882 28.48 28.99 10.99
C ARG A 882 29.26 27.74 11.38
N SER A 883 28.63 26.81 12.08
CA SER A 883 29.13 25.45 12.15
C SER A 883 28.39 24.59 11.09
N VAL A 884 29.19 23.87 10.33
CA VAL A 884 28.67 22.91 9.33
C VAL A 884 28.96 21.50 9.81
N THR A 885 27.96 20.65 9.76
CA THR A 885 28.13 19.21 9.96
C THR A 885 27.40 18.49 8.82
N ALA A 886 28.16 17.76 8.02
CA ALA A 886 27.67 16.99 6.90
C ALA A 886 27.89 15.50 7.15
N LEU A 887 26.85 14.70 6.98
CA LEU A 887 26.97 13.24 7.16
C LEU A 887 26.56 12.47 5.93
N ARG A 888 27.21 11.33 5.78
CA ARG A 888 26.79 10.23 4.92
C ARG A 888 26.31 9.06 5.77
N GLU A 889 25.18 8.51 5.39
CA GLU A 889 24.67 7.24 5.88
C GLU A 889 24.71 6.19 4.74
N LYS A 890 25.12 4.96 5.06
CA LYS A 890 25.29 3.85 4.08
C LYS A 890 24.00 3.48 3.34
N ASN A 891 22.84 3.93 3.81
CA ASN A 891 21.55 3.76 3.18
C ASN A 891 21.32 4.69 1.97
N GLY A 892 22.33 5.44 1.54
CA GLY A 892 22.23 6.38 0.42
C GLY A 892 21.75 7.79 0.82
N MET A 893 21.72 8.11 2.13
CA MET A 893 21.37 9.45 2.61
C MET A 893 22.60 10.33 2.84
N LEU A 894 22.45 11.62 2.48
CA LEU A 894 23.27 12.71 2.98
C LEU A 894 22.41 13.64 3.82
N LYS A 895 22.98 14.13 4.94
CA LYS A 895 22.34 15.13 5.81
C LYS A 895 23.28 16.30 6.02
N LEU A 896 22.75 17.51 5.94
CA LEU A 896 23.47 18.75 6.15
C LEU A 896 22.87 19.51 7.33
N TYR A 897 23.70 19.78 8.34
CA TYR A 897 23.35 20.56 9.51
C TYR A 897 24.09 21.89 9.49
N LEU A 898 23.37 22.97 9.79
CA LEU A 898 23.92 24.31 9.98
C LEU A 898 23.60 24.76 11.40
N ASP A 899 24.66 25.20 12.12
CA ASP A 899 24.56 25.68 13.50
C ASP A 899 23.78 24.68 14.44
N GLY A 900 24.04 23.38 14.26
CA GLY A 900 23.48 22.31 15.03
C GLY A 900 22.06 21.90 14.63
N ALA A 901 21.43 22.58 13.67
CA ALA A 901 20.08 22.26 13.19
C ALA A 901 20.12 21.57 11.82
N LEU A 902 19.32 20.51 11.64
CA LEU A 902 19.17 19.88 10.32
C LEU A 902 18.56 20.88 9.33
N ASP A 903 19.33 21.19 8.28
CA ASP A 903 18.93 22.12 7.23
C ASP A 903 18.32 21.39 6.03
N ALA A 904 19.03 20.37 5.52
CA ALA A 904 18.58 19.61 4.35
C ALA A 904 19.06 18.15 4.40
N SER A 905 18.37 17.28 3.67
CA SER A 905 18.80 15.92 3.35
C SER A 905 18.59 15.61 1.88
N ALA A 906 19.36 14.65 1.36
CA ALA A 906 19.17 14.07 0.04
C ALA A 906 19.30 12.55 0.14
N TYR A 907 18.55 11.83 -0.70
CA TYR A 907 18.56 10.38 -0.77
C TYR A 907 18.71 9.92 -2.22
N CYS A 908 19.52 8.87 -2.42
CA CYS A 908 19.68 8.22 -3.70
C CYS A 908 19.81 6.70 -3.49
N ALA A 909 18.89 5.94 -4.04
CA ALA A 909 18.90 4.48 -3.89
C ALA A 909 20.13 3.82 -4.53
N GLU A 910 20.67 4.40 -5.61
CA GLU A 910 21.86 3.91 -6.29
C GLU A 910 23.15 4.11 -5.46
N ALA A 911 23.10 4.98 -4.45
CA ALA A 911 24.24 5.24 -3.54
C ALA A 911 24.25 4.34 -2.29
N ILE A 912 23.28 3.43 -2.17
CA ILE A 912 23.25 2.45 -1.08
C ILE A 912 24.51 1.58 -1.18
N ASN A 913 25.30 1.54 -0.07
CA ASN A 913 26.55 0.81 -0.01
C ASN A 913 27.58 1.18 -1.12
N GLU A 914 27.54 2.42 -1.64
CA GLU A 914 28.53 2.91 -2.59
C GLU A 914 29.91 2.99 -1.93
N ALA A 915 30.89 2.27 -2.47
CA ALA A 915 32.26 2.27 -1.96
C ALA A 915 33.00 3.52 -2.39
N LEU A 916 33.60 4.24 -1.44
CA LEU A 916 34.40 5.44 -1.68
C LEU A 916 35.88 5.10 -1.77
N PRO A 917 36.64 5.74 -2.67
CA PRO A 917 38.07 5.53 -2.77
C PRO A 917 38.81 6.21 -1.63
N ALA A 918 39.92 5.61 -1.18
CA ALA A 918 40.87 6.25 -0.28
C ALA A 918 41.56 7.44 -0.95
N GLY A 919 41.89 8.48 -0.18
CA GLY A 919 42.57 9.64 -0.69
C GLY A 919 42.95 10.65 0.41
N GLU A 920 43.74 11.63 0.06
CA GLU A 920 44.05 12.73 0.96
C GLU A 920 42.87 13.71 1.06
N VAL A 921 42.68 14.30 2.22
CA VAL A 921 41.71 15.36 2.45
C VAL A 921 42.40 16.73 2.39
N ARG A 922 41.90 17.62 1.53
CA ARG A 922 42.41 18.95 1.32
C ARG A 922 41.41 20.03 1.73
N ALA A 923 41.96 21.09 2.35
CA ALA A 923 41.24 22.36 2.49
C ALA A 923 41.61 23.25 1.28
N GLU A 924 40.71 23.30 0.29
CA GLU A 924 40.98 24.06 -0.93
C GLU A 924 40.85 25.58 -0.69
N LYS A 925 39.65 26.05 -0.41
CA LYS A 925 39.37 27.46 -0.11
C LYS A 925 38.78 27.72 1.27
N LEU A 926 38.77 26.74 2.17
CA LEU A 926 38.25 26.94 3.52
C LEU A 926 39.16 27.94 4.25
N PRO A 927 38.65 29.10 4.70
CA PRO A 927 39.49 30.20 5.17
C PRO A 927 40.18 29.91 6.51
N GLY A 928 39.73 28.93 7.27
CA GLY A 928 40.33 28.53 8.54
C GLY A 928 39.35 27.82 9.47
N GLY A 929 39.88 27.39 10.62
CA GLY A 929 39.17 26.70 11.67
C GLY A 929 39.44 25.19 11.71
N THR A 930 38.96 24.54 12.77
CA THR A 930 39.25 23.13 13.01
C THR A 930 38.28 22.25 12.25
N VAL A 931 38.78 21.41 11.35
CA VAL A 931 38.03 20.38 10.62
C VAL A 931 38.15 19.07 11.36
N ARG A 932 37.04 18.34 11.48
CA ARG A 932 36.98 16.99 12.04
C ARG A 932 36.32 16.04 11.02
N LEU A 933 36.95 14.91 10.83
CA LEU A 933 36.37 13.78 10.07
C LEU A 933 36.19 12.59 11.01
N ILE A 934 34.97 12.09 11.12
CA ILE A 934 34.56 11.07 12.08
C ILE A 934 34.03 9.86 11.31
N ASN A 935 34.47 8.66 11.68
CA ASN A 935 34.19 7.39 11.03
C ASN A 935 32.80 6.78 11.43
N ARG A 936 31.80 7.62 11.55
CA ARG A 936 30.38 7.25 11.76
C ARG A 936 29.46 8.44 11.49
N ALA A 937 28.20 8.20 11.24
CA ALA A 937 27.18 9.23 11.29
C ALA A 937 26.92 9.63 12.75
N LEU A 938 27.04 10.92 13.06
CA LEU A 938 26.67 11.45 14.37
C LEU A 938 25.16 11.49 14.52
N ALA A 939 24.67 11.15 15.69
CA ALA A 939 23.28 11.32 16.03
C ALA A 939 22.92 12.81 16.20
N PHE A 940 21.65 13.15 16.00
CA PHE A 940 21.16 14.53 16.11
C PHE A 940 21.54 15.20 17.44
N ASP A 941 21.37 14.50 18.54
CA ASP A 941 21.67 15.00 19.89
C ASP A 941 23.18 15.20 20.16
N GLU A 942 24.06 14.59 19.37
CA GLU A 942 25.49 14.82 19.38
C GLU A 942 25.89 16.07 18.57
N ILE A 943 25.13 16.39 17.53
CA ILE A 943 25.35 17.54 16.65
C ILE A 943 24.79 18.83 17.27
N ALA A 944 23.63 18.74 17.90
CA ALA A 944 22.92 19.86 18.51
C ALA A 944 23.63 20.41 19.79
N LYS A 945 24.61 19.68 20.36
CA LYS A 945 25.45 20.11 21.48
C LYS A 945 26.68 20.91 20.98
#